data_4833090a79fff494e1cb6b7b246c292f
#
_entry.id   4833090a79fff494e1cb6b7b246c292f
#
_cell.length_a   1.000
_cell.length_b   1.000
_cell.length_c   1.000
_cell.angle_alpha   90.00
_cell.angle_beta   90.00
_cell.angle_gamma   90.00
#
_symmetry.space_group_name_H-M   'P 1'
#
loop_
_entity.id
_entity.type
_entity.pdbx_description
1 polymer ?
#
loop_
_entity_poly.entity_id
_entity_poly.type
_entity_poly.pdbx_seq_one_letter_code
_entity_poly.pdbx_strand_id
1 'polypeptide(L)'
;MPAYKRFCWALGTTSFRTTEFNRKIELQLQLLKEFWELPQYKEELWSANEPIQEAYYNFLKEKEFIEDKEAPRKAKDAREKTSGLVDLGLITDERRLTEAGTALLKIATTADFSTNNLLQIPADSFVYFKQMTKLYNEFDENNVARPYIVLAYLLQELGELSKEEFTYLLPLTTSADKTKQMVQDIKDIRGGKKNIDDIIVNILLSMDNYKEARNMLLSTKTVDEALIQEIGMNRKSRSYDAPYFPFYKALLAFKNTPSNDLAVSLFHSVKRISGKAQTYWKQYLFNTPSTSKIEKGGVSTVNDVKLFKLSNDKAFKEEFFRLLHLFKAKSLLDDYLDLNRRYFKTTDTVIFQDEKVTLGIIPNCFFSIAKDNLFDLAFTKSDNLTKDCSLAEIAPSFNISQNQIVDKVEEIYGVKARTIYDVQEFVDKERYDRLNKMIDEKFTDEKIVALMAMFENRADSDIRAMVTSNADVPTIFEYVLAIAWYKISGRKGKVLEYMNLSLDSDLLPITHAAGGHEDITYKYEATENYPAHTLLIEATLANSTNQRRMEMEPVSRHLGDYLLSHDEETYCVFATTYLHINVIADFRGRKFMPYYSADGANCVNGMKIIPCQTTEIKTIIQNKLNYTQLYRIFEEAYNSSLAPNQWYEQEITNKL
;
A
#
# COMPACT_ATOMS: atom_id res chain seq x y z
N MET A 1 -0.06 -34.35 -21.68
CA MET A 1 -0.55 -33.02 -22.10
C MET A 1 0.01 -31.98 -21.16
N PRO A 2 0.65 -30.92 -21.68
CA PRO A 2 1.24 -29.91 -20.82
C PRO A 2 0.18 -29.20 -20.00
N ALA A 3 0.40 -29.09 -18.69
CA ALA A 3 -0.49 -28.44 -17.75
C ALA A 3 0.24 -27.26 -17.10
N TYR A 4 -0.52 -26.26 -16.63
CA TYR A 4 0.05 -25.15 -15.90
C TYR A 4 0.77 -25.65 -14.65
N LYS A 5 2.02 -25.21 -14.45
CA LYS A 5 2.78 -25.36 -13.21
C LYS A 5 3.18 -23.98 -12.71
N ARG A 6 3.21 -23.80 -11.40
CA ARG A 6 3.62 -22.52 -10.79
C ARG A 6 5.11 -22.26 -11.11
N PHE A 7 5.41 -21.14 -11.72
CA PHE A 7 6.78 -20.69 -12.00
C PHE A 7 7.24 -19.55 -11.09
N CYS A 8 6.33 -18.96 -10.32
CA CYS A 8 6.57 -17.87 -9.41
C CYS A 8 5.71 -18.03 -8.16
N TRP A 9 6.09 -17.37 -7.09
CA TRP A 9 5.25 -17.22 -5.91
C TRP A 9 4.45 -15.91 -5.96
N ALA A 10 3.43 -15.83 -5.12
CA ALA A 10 2.68 -14.63 -4.79
C ALA A 10 2.21 -14.71 -3.35
N LEU A 11 2.06 -13.56 -2.72
CA LEU A 11 1.49 -13.43 -1.38
C LEU A 11 -0.03 -13.24 -1.51
N GLY A 12 -0.80 -14.06 -0.81
CA GLY A 12 -2.26 -14.01 -0.85
C GLY A 12 -2.88 -14.31 -2.21
N THR A 13 -4.13 -13.91 -2.36
CA THR A 13 -4.93 -14.09 -3.59
C THR A 13 -5.40 -12.76 -4.17
N THR A 14 -5.65 -12.73 -5.48
CA THR A 14 -6.17 -11.53 -6.16
C THR A 14 -7.56 -11.11 -5.66
N SER A 15 -8.30 -12.00 -5.01
CA SER A 15 -9.59 -11.70 -4.36
C SER A 15 -9.43 -10.90 -3.07
N PHE A 16 -8.22 -10.85 -2.51
CA PHE A 16 -7.90 -10.14 -1.28
C PHE A 16 -7.30 -8.74 -1.56
N ARG A 17 -7.46 -8.23 -2.77
CA ARG A 17 -7.14 -6.83 -3.10
C ARG A 17 -8.21 -5.92 -2.52
N THR A 18 -7.88 -5.20 -1.46
CA THR A 18 -8.77 -4.24 -0.83
C THR A 18 -8.06 -2.93 -0.56
N THR A 19 -8.80 -1.83 -0.52
CA THR A 19 -8.33 -0.57 0.08
C THR A 19 -8.27 -0.74 1.60
N GLU A 20 -7.49 0.09 2.28
CA GLU A 20 -7.37 0.06 3.76
C GLU A 20 -6.96 -1.34 4.26
N PHE A 21 -5.90 -1.88 3.68
CA PHE A 21 -5.55 -3.30 3.80
C PHE A 21 -5.38 -3.75 5.26
N ASN A 22 -4.59 -3.02 6.07
CA ASN A 22 -4.35 -3.34 7.48
C ASN A 22 -5.66 -3.29 8.27
N ARG A 23 -6.38 -2.18 8.18
CA ARG A 23 -7.67 -1.98 8.89
C ARG A 23 -8.69 -3.05 8.55
N LYS A 24 -8.80 -3.45 7.27
CA LYS A 24 -9.74 -4.49 6.87
C LYS A 24 -9.34 -5.89 7.36
N ILE A 25 -8.05 -6.18 7.49
CA ILE A 25 -7.59 -7.41 8.14
C ILE A 25 -8.05 -7.41 9.61
N GLU A 26 -7.77 -6.35 10.34
CA GLU A 26 -8.07 -6.22 11.77
C GLU A 26 -9.58 -6.26 12.03
N LEU A 27 -10.36 -5.48 11.27
CA LEU A 27 -11.82 -5.51 11.34
C LEU A 27 -12.39 -6.91 11.01
N GLN A 28 -11.81 -7.59 10.04
CA GLN A 28 -12.28 -8.93 9.69
C GLN A 28 -11.95 -9.96 10.76
N LEU A 29 -10.83 -9.83 11.49
CA LEU A 29 -10.55 -10.66 12.66
C LEU A 29 -11.59 -10.45 13.77
N GLN A 30 -11.95 -9.17 14.03
CA GLN A 30 -13.02 -8.84 14.97
C GLN A 30 -14.35 -9.46 14.56
N LEU A 31 -14.75 -9.29 13.29
CA LEU A 31 -16.01 -9.83 12.77
C LEU A 31 -16.04 -11.37 12.79
N LEU A 32 -14.91 -12.03 12.54
CA LEU A 32 -14.83 -13.49 12.70
C LEU A 32 -15.00 -13.92 14.16
N LYS A 33 -14.38 -13.21 15.10
CA LYS A 33 -14.57 -13.46 16.52
C LYS A 33 -16.04 -13.30 16.90
N GLU A 34 -16.68 -12.18 16.56
CA GLU A 34 -18.09 -11.92 16.83
C GLU A 34 -19.00 -12.99 16.22
N PHE A 35 -18.75 -13.40 14.97
CA PHE A 35 -19.53 -14.43 14.28
C PHE A 35 -19.48 -15.78 15.01
N TRP A 36 -18.28 -16.21 15.43
CA TRP A 36 -18.10 -17.46 16.11
C TRP A 36 -18.55 -17.46 17.59
N GLU A 37 -18.76 -16.29 18.18
CA GLU A 37 -19.34 -16.13 19.53
C GLU A 37 -20.89 -16.25 19.51
N LEU A 38 -21.52 -16.17 18.33
CA LEU A 38 -22.98 -16.37 18.20
C LEU A 38 -23.37 -17.82 18.57
N PRO A 39 -24.35 -18.02 19.49
CA PRO A 39 -24.69 -19.34 20.00
C PRO A 39 -24.98 -20.39 18.94
N GLN A 40 -25.61 -19.98 17.83
CA GLN A 40 -25.99 -20.88 16.73
C GLN A 40 -24.81 -21.33 15.85
N TYR A 41 -23.64 -20.69 15.94
CA TYR A 41 -22.47 -20.99 15.08
C TYR A 41 -21.24 -21.44 15.87
N LYS A 42 -21.27 -21.32 17.19
CA LYS A 42 -20.13 -21.55 18.07
C LYS A 42 -19.46 -22.92 17.89
N GLU A 43 -20.25 -23.96 17.72
CA GLU A 43 -19.80 -25.36 17.60
C GLU A 43 -19.74 -25.84 16.14
N GLU A 44 -20.10 -25.00 15.17
CA GLU A 44 -20.11 -25.36 13.76
C GLU A 44 -18.70 -25.39 13.16
N LEU A 45 -18.52 -26.19 12.10
CA LEU A 45 -17.30 -26.25 11.31
C LEU A 45 -17.46 -25.44 10.02
N TRP A 46 -16.36 -24.82 9.58
CA TRP A 46 -16.32 -24.08 8.32
C TRP A 46 -16.12 -24.98 7.11
N SER A 47 -15.24 -25.99 7.24
CA SER A 47 -14.79 -26.84 6.14
C SER A 47 -15.94 -27.67 5.58
N ALA A 48 -16.12 -27.64 4.25
CA ALA A 48 -17.20 -28.31 3.52
C ALA A 48 -18.64 -27.93 3.97
N ASN A 49 -18.82 -26.81 4.67
CA ASN A 49 -20.11 -26.33 5.21
C ASN A 49 -20.55 -25.04 4.49
N GLU A 50 -21.10 -25.18 3.28
CA GLU A 50 -21.58 -24.01 2.52
C GLU A 50 -22.61 -23.16 3.27
N PRO A 51 -23.60 -23.70 4.02
CA PRO A 51 -24.53 -22.93 4.83
C PRO A 51 -23.86 -21.98 5.82
N ILE A 52 -22.83 -22.40 6.53
CA ILE A 52 -22.06 -21.55 7.47
C ILE A 52 -21.29 -20.46 6.72
N GLN A 53 -20.70 -20.78 5.56
CA GLN A 53 -19.99 -19.83 4.72
C GLN A 53 -20.94 -18.74 4.18
N GLU A 54 -22.17 -19.12 3.80
CA GLU A 54 -23.21 -18.17 3.39
C GLU A 54 -23.72 -17.34 4.57
N ALA A 55 -23.89 -17.95 5.76
CA ALA A 55 -24.26 -17.23 6.97
C ALA A 55 -23.21 -16.16 7.32
N TYR A 56 -21.92 -16.48 7.22
CA TYR A 56 -20.85 -15.51 7.41
C TYR A 56 -20.86 -14.40 6.36
N TYR A 57 -21.09 -14.73 5.08
CA TYR A 57 -21.27 -13.72 4.04
C TYR A 57 -22.39 -12.73 4.38
N ASN A 58 -23.55 -13.24 4.80
CA ASN A 58 -24.69 -12.40 5.17
C ASN A 58 -24.40 -11.57 6.43
N PHE A 59 -23.67 -12.12 7.40
CA PHE A 59 -23.19 -11.40 8.58
C PHE A 59 -22.25 -10.23 8.19
N LEU A 60 -21.30 -10.46 7.28
CA LEU A 60 -20.43 -9.40 6.77
C LEU A 60 -21.21 -8.29 6.06
N LYS A 61 -22.32 -8.64 5.38
CA LYS A 61 -23.19 -7.67 4.73
C LYS A 61 -24.01 -6.87 5.75
N GLU A 62 -24.53 -7.50 6.78
CA GLU A 62 -25.22 -6.85 7.90
C GLU A 62 -24.33 -5.85 8.65
N LYS A 63 -23.03 -6.18 8.78
CA LYS A 63 -22.01 -5.32 9.37
C LYS A 63 -21.41 -4.28 8.41
N GLU A 64 -21.97 -4.12 7.21
CA GLU A 64 -21.51 -3.18 6.19
C GLU A 64 -20.04 -3.38 5.75
N PHE A 65 -19.47 -4.57 6.03
CA PHE A 65 -18.12 -4.90 5.59
C PHE A 65 -18.02 -5.19 4.08
N ILE A 66 -19.12 -5.60 3.47
CA ILE A 66 -19.24 -5.86 2.03
C ILE A 66 -20.18 -4.84 1.41
N GLU A 67 -19.84 -4.34 0.22
CA GLU A 67 -20.69 -3.44 -0.57
C GLU A 67 -22.07 -4.07 -0.90
N ASP A 68 -23.05 -3.24 -1.19
CA ASP A 68 -24.45 -3.63 -1.41
C ASP A 68 -24.70 -4.66 -2.54
N LYS A 69 -23.76 -4.79 -3.47
CA LYS A 69 -23.90 -5.71 -4.60
C LYS A 69 -23.71 -7.16 -4.15
N GLU A 70 -24.79 -7.93 -4.23
CA GLU A 70 -24.76 -9.35 -3.87
C GLU A 70 -23.81 -10.18 -4.75
N ALA A 71 -23.00 -11.02 -4.10
CA ALA A 71 -22.18 -12.00 -4.81
C ALA A 71 -23.06 -13.15 -5.32
N PRO A 72 -22.89 -13.59 -6.58
CA PRO A 72 -23.68 -14.71 -7.14
C PRO A 72 -23.39 -16.06 -6.48
N ARG A 73 -22.27 -16.17 -5.74
CA ARG A 73 -21.85 -17.37 -5.01
C ARG A 73 -21.32 -16.96 -3.63
N LYS A 74 -22.24 -16.75 -2.68
CA LYS A 74 -21.97 -16.23 -1.33
C LYS A 74 -20.92 -17.05 -0.56
N ALA A 75 -21.09 -18.37 -0.51
CA ALA A 75 -20.13 -19.25 0.16
C ALA A 75 -18.72 -19.16 -0.44
N LYS A 76 -18.61 -19.09 -1.76
CA LYS A 76 -17.31 -18.89 -2.43
C LYS A 76 -16.69 -17.55 -2.07
N ASP A 77 -17.48 -16.47 -2.08
CA ASP A 77 -16.99 -15.12 -1.74
C ASP A 77 -16.50 -15.04 -0.29
N ALA A 78 -17.22 -15.67 0.66
CA ALA A 78 -16.80 -15.78 2.05
C ALA A 78 -15.44 -16.49 2.20
N ARG A 79 -15.24 -17.60 1.47
CA ARG A 79 -13.94 -18.31 1.45
C ARG A 79 -12.82 -17.44 0.87
N GLU A 80 -13.07 -16.75 -0.23
CA GLU A 80 -12.08 -15.90 -0.89
C GLU A 80 -11.70 -14.70 -0.03
N LYS A 81 -12.67 -14.07 0.65
CA LYS A 81 -12.41 -12.93 1.55
C LYS A 81 -11.60 -13.32 2.80
N THR A 82 -11.71 -14.55 3.27
CA THR A 82 -10.98 -15.03 4.45
C THR A 82 -9.66 -15.73 4.13
N SER A 83 -9.40 -16.07 2.85
CA SER A 83 -8.22 -16.84 2.46
C SER A 83 -6.90 -16.14 2.80
N GLY A 84 -6.80 -14.82 2.61
CA GLY A 84 -5.60 -14.06 2.94
C GLY A 84 -5.24 -14.07 4.42
N LEU A 85 -6.23 -14.18 5.31
CA LEU A 85 -5.99 -14.30 6.76
C LEU A 85 -5.45 -15.70 7.12
N VAL A 86 -5.89 -16.75 6.41
CA VAL A 86 -5.32 -18.11 6.55
C VAL A 86 -3.88 -18.12 6.06
N ASP A 87 -3.62 -17.53 4.89
CA ASP A 87 -2.28 -17.43 4.32
C ASP A 87 -1.30 -16.75 5.28
N LEU A 88 -1.75 -15.70 5.99
CA LEU A 88 -0.98 -14.99 7.02
C LEU A 88 -0.89 -15.77 8.36
N GLY A 89 -1.59 -16.88 8.51
CA GLY A 89 -1.62 -17.65 9.77
C GLY A 89 -2.38 -16.94 10.90
N LEU A 90 -3.19 -15.93 10.60
CA LEU A 90 -3.98 -15.20 11.59
C LEU A 90 -5.26 -15.94 11.99
N ILE A 91 -5.74 -16.81 11.11
CA ILE A 91 -6.87 -17.72 11.37
C ILE A 91 -6.52 -19.13 10.88
N THR A 92 -7.20 -20.13 11.43
CA THR A 92 -7.10 -21.53 11.01
C THR A 92 -7.89 -21.80 9.71
N ASP A 93 -7.78 -22.99 9.13
CA ASP A 93 -8.63 -23.43 8.02
C ASP A 93 -10.12 -23.41 8.38
N GLU A 94 -10.46 -23.62 9.67
CA GLU A 94 -11.82 -23.49 10.21
C GLU A 94 -12.23 -22.03 10.49
N ARG A 95 -11.44 -21.04 10.05
CA ARG A 95 -11.66 -19.59 10.21
C ARG A 95 -11.78 -19.17 11.68
N ARG A 96 -11.17 -19.92 12.60
CA ARG A 96 -11.01 -19.53 14.02
C ARG A 96 -9.72 -18.75 14.19
N LEU A 97 -9.73 -17.75 15.09
CA LEU A 97 -8.52 -16.98 15.39
C LEU A 97 -7.43 -17.88 15.92
N THR A 98 -6.22 -17.65 15.46
CA THR A 98 -4.99 -18.27 15.99
C THR A 98 -4.42 -17.43 17.14
N GLU A 99 -3.32 -17.88 17.75
CA GLU A 99 -2.59 -17.06 18.72
C GLU A 99 -2.11 -15.76 18.09
N ALA A 100 -1.53 -15.82 16.87
CA ALA A 100 -1.08 -14.64 16.14
C ALA A 100 -2.24 -13.70 15.77
N GLY A 101 -3.39 -14.25 15.33
CA GLY A 101 -4.58 -13.46 15.05
C GLY A 101 -5.17 -12.80 16.29
N THR A 102 -5.12 -13.50 17.43
CA THR A 102 -5.57 -12.96 18.72
C THR A 102 -4.65 -11.83 19.21
N ALA A 103 -3.33 -11.97 19.04
CA ALA A 103 -2.36 -10.93 19.38
C ALA A 103 -2.58 -9.66 18.54
N LEU A 104 -2.77 -9.81 17.22
CA LEU A 104 -3.04 -8.68 16.33
C LEU A 104 -4.38 -7.99 16.69
N LEU A 105 -5.44 -8.77 16.90
CA LEU A 105 -6.75 -8.22 17.28
C LEU A 105 -6.70 -7.47 18.61
N LYS A 106 -5.91 -7.95 19.60
CA LYS A 106 -5.70 -7.26 20.85
C LYS A 106 -5.08 -5.88 20.64
N ILE A 107 -4.03 -5.78 19.85
CA ILE A 107 -3.36 -4.50 19.51
C ILE A 107 -4.35 -3.55 18.84
N ALA A 108 -5.07 -4.01 17.80
CA ALA A 108 -6.07 -3.20 17.10
C ALA A 108 -7.19 -2.70 18.03
N THR A 109 -7.65 -3.55 18.97
CA THR A 109 -8.73 -3.19 19.91
C THR A 109 -8.28 -2.20 20.98
N THR A 110 -7.02 -2.30 21.44
CA THR A 110 -6.45 -1.39 22.46
C THR A 110 -5.82 -0.15 21.84
N ALA A 111 -5.67 -0.12 20.51
CA ALA A 111 -4.93 0.90 19.76
C ALA A 111 -3.52 1.16 20.33
N ASP A 112 -2.85 0.10 20.80
CA ASP A 112 -1.47 0.17 21.29
C ASP A 112 -0.50 -0.03 20.13
N PHE A 113 -0.20 1.04 19.42
CA PHE A 113 0.79 1.07 18.34
C PHE A 113 2.20 1.46 18.81
N SER A 114 2.51 1.18 20.09
CA SER A 114 3.84 1.45 20.64
C SER A 114 4.96 0.76 19.86
N THR A 115 6.12 1.40 19.79
CA THR A 115 7.31 0.88 19.10
C THR A 115 8.27 0.14 20.01
N ASN A 116 7.83 -0.31 21.18
CA ASN A 116 8.64 -0.98 22.20
C ASN A 116 9.04 -2.41 21.80
N ASN A 117 9.72 -2.57 20.69
CA ASN A 117 10.25 -3.85 20.21
C ASN A 117 11.64 -3.68 19.59
N LEU A 118 12.30 -4.79 19.28
CA LEU A 118 13.68 -4.78 18.76
C LEU A 118 13.85 -3.95 17.47
N LEU A 119 12.84 -3.93 16.60
CA LEU A 119 12.89 -3.23 15.30
C LEU A 119 12.43 -1.78 15.39
N GLN A 120 11.92 -1.32 16.54
CA GLN A 120 11.38 0.02 16.75
C GLN A 120 10.27 0.38 15.73
N ILE A 121 9.42 -0.61 15.38
CA ILE A 121 8.25 -0.45 14.50
C ILE A 121 6.96 -0.57 15.31
N PRO A 122 5.80 -0.11 14.81
CA PRO A 122 4.51 -0.27 15.50
C PRO A 122 4.22 -1.73 15.87
N ALA A 123 3.52 -1.94 16.99
CA ALA A 123 3.29 -3.28 17.55
C ALA A 123 2.51 -4.20 16.59
N ASP A 124 1.53 -3.68 15.86
CA ASP A 124 0.81 -4.41 14.79
C ASP A 124 1.75 -4.81 13.66
N SER A 125 2.55 -3.88 13.16
CA SER A 125 3.58 -4.14 12.15
C SER A 125 4.60 -5.16 12.61
N PHE A 126 4.92 -5.20 13.90
CA PHE A 126 5.80 -6.23 14.46
C PHE A 126 5.15 -7.63 14.46
N VAL A 127 3.83 -7.72 14.69
CA VAL A 127 3.10 -9.00 14.48
C VAL A 127 3.14 -9.41 13.02
N TYR A 128 2.84 -8.50 12.10
CA TYR A 128 2.94 -8.78 10.67
C TYR A 128 4.36 -9.19 10.25
N PHE A 129 5.40 -8.53 10.78
CA PHE A 129 6.79 -8.92 10.55
C PHE A 129 7.05 -10.38 10.96
N LYS A 130 6.63 -10.79 12.17
CA LYS A 130 6.74 -12.17 12.64
C LYS A 130 6.00 -13.15 11.70
N GLN A 131 4.78 -12.79 11.26
CA GLN A 131 4.02 -13.64 10.34
C GLN A 131 4.70 -13.75 8.97
N MET A 132 5.17 -12.65 8.41
CA MET A 132 5.84 -12.63 7.12
C MET A 132 7.16 -13.43 7.13
N THR A 133 7.90 -13.44 8.24
CA THR A 133 9.12 -14.28 8.37
C THR A 133 8.81 -15.77 8.45
N LYS A 134 7.59 -16.16 8.84
CA LYS A 134 7.11 -17.55 8.94
C LYS A 134 6.40 -18.04 7.69
N LEU A 135 5.75 -17.14 6.94
CA LEU A 135 4.97 -17.47 5.75
C LEU A 135 5.84 -18.09 4.67
N TYR A 136 5.39 -19.22 4.12
CA TYR A 136 6.08 -19.90 3.03
C TYR A 136 5.11 -20.35 1.93
N ASN A 137 5.65 -20.55 0.73
CA ASN A 137 4.98 -21.14 -0.42
C ASN A 137 5.59 -22.51 -0.74
N GLU A 138 4.74 -23.51 -0.95
CA GLU A 138 5.16 -24.83 -1.45
C GLU A 138 4.96 -24.90 -2.95
N PHE A 139 5.98 -25.45 -3.66
CA PHE A 139 5.94 -25.65 -5.11
C PHE A 139 5.83 -27.14 -5.45
N ASP A 140 6.51 -27.97 -4.71
CA ASP A 140 6.44 -29.44 -4.71
C ASP A 140 6.92 -29.97 -3.35
N GLU A 141 6.99 -31.29 -3.19
CA GLU A 141 7.32 -31.93 -1.91
C GLU A 141 8.67 -31.49 -1.30
N ASN A 142 9.62 -31.04 -2.15
CA ASN A 142 10.98 -30.68 -1.75
C ASN A 142 11.29 -29.21 -1.88
N ASN A 143 10.42 -28.41 -2.53
CA ASN A 143 10.67 -27.02 -2.81
C ASN A 143 9.68 -26.12 -2.07
N VAL A 144 10.19 -25.41 -1.09
CA VAL A 144 9.50 -24.34 -0.37
C VAL A 144 10.31 -23.06 -0.50
N ALA A 145 9.62 -21.91 -0.42
CA ALA A 145 10.29 -20.62 -0.29
C ALA A 145 9.50 -19.73 0.67
N ARG A 146 10.22 -19.00 1.53
CA ARG A 146 9.67 -17.92 2.36
C ARG A 146 9.91 -16.60 1.67
N PRO A 147 8.91 -15.98 1.01
CA PRO A 147 9.11 -14.81 0.16
C PRO A 147 9.77 -13.63 0.84
N TYR A 148 9.42 -13.38 2.12
CA TYR A 148 9.97 -12.28 2.89
C TYR A 148 11.44 -12.50 3.25
N ILE A 149 11.83 -13.72 3.62
CA ILE A 149 13.23 -14.06 3.90
C ILE A 149 14.07 -14.05 2.64
N VAL A 150 13.50 -14.50 1.50
CA VAL A 150 14.16 -14.38 0.17
C VAL A 150 14.40 -12.92 -0.18
N LEU A 151 13.40 -12.04 0.02
CA LEU A 151 13.57 -10.59 -0.19
C LEU A 151 14.71 -10.06 0.70
N ALA A 152 14.69 -10.37 2.00
CA ALA A 152 15.72 -9.94 2.94
C ALA A 152 17.12 -10.42 2.49
N TYR A 153 17.25 -11.69 2.09
CA TYR A 153 18.50 -12.25 1.56
C TYR A 153 18.97 -11.50 0.31
N LEU A 154 18.10 -11.28 -0.68
CA LEU A 154 18.47 -10.53 -1.89
C LEU A 154 18.91 -9.10 -1.57
N LEU A 155 18.22 -8.43 -0.65
CA LEU A 155 18.59 -7.06 -0.23
C LEU A 155 19.94 -7.03 0.50
N GLN A 156 20.29 -8.07 1.30
CA GLN A 156 21.60 -8.20 1.92
C GLN A 156 22.73 -8.49 0.90
N GLU A 157 22.42 -9.15 -0.22
CA GLU A 157 23.38 -9.46 -1.29
C GLU A 157 23.58 -8.33 -2.32
N LEU A 158 22.54 -7.51 -2.53
CA LEU A 158 22.44 -6.56 -3.64
C LEU A 158 22.32 -5.10 -3.18
N GLY A 159 22.01 -4.87 -1.88
CA GLY A 159 21.76 -3.57 -1.26
C GLY A 159 20.33 -3.06 -1.50
N GLU A 160 19.86 -3.11 -2.74
CA GLU A 160 18.53 -2.66 -3.17
C GLU A 160 18.02 -3.52 -4.33
N LEU A 161 16.72 -3.45 -4.60
CA LEU A 161 16.13 -3.93 -5.85
C LEU A 161 15.45 -2.75 -6.56
N SER A 162 15.56 -2.70 -7.90
CA SER A 162 14.68 -1.81 -8.67
C SER A 162 13.24 -2.34 -8.63
N LYS A 163 12.29 -1.48 -8.93
CA LYS A 163 10.87 -1.88 -9.04
C LYS A 163 10.68 -3.00 -10.08
N GLU A 164 11.41 -2.97 -11.18
CA GLU A 164 11.36 -4.04 -12.18
C GLU A 164 11.94 -5.36 -11.66
N GLU A 165 13.08 -5.32 -10.96
CA GLU A 165 13.69 -6.49 -10.32
C GLU A 165 12.75 -7.11 -9.28
N PHE A 166 12.11 -6.27 -8.46
CA PHE A 166 11.11 -6.70 -7.49
C PHE A 166 9.88 -7.30 -8.18
N THR A 167 9.41 -6.70 -9.26
CA THR A 167 8.19 -7.15 -9.96
C THR A 167 8.41 -8.45 -10.71
N TYR A 168 9.48 -8.53 -11.48
CA TYR A 168 9.65 -9.58 -12.48
C TYR A 168 10.64 -10.68 -12.08
N LEU A 169 11.57 -10.41 -11.18
CA LEU A 169 12.62 -11.36 -10.84
C LEU A 169 12.45 -11.96 -9.45
N LEU A 170 12.16 -11.15 -8.45
CA LEU A 170 11.98 -11.64 -7.08
C LEU A 170 10.95 -12.78 -6.98
N PRO A 171 9.74 -12.73 -7.60
CA PRO A 171 8.78 -13.84 -7.51
C PRO A 171 9.21 -15.14 -8.19
N LEU A 172 10.26 -15.13 -9.02
CA LEU A 172 10.79 -16.31 -9.71
C LEU A 172 11.74 -17.14 -8.82
N THR A 173 12.08 -16.64 -7.64
CA THR A 173 12.96 -17.31 -6.65
C THR A 173 12.24 -18.43 -5.91
N THR A 174 11.89 -19.49 -6.63
CA THR A 174 11.05 -20.59 -6.14
C THR A 174 11.86 -21.76 -5.52
N SER A 175 13.19 -21.70 -5.57
CA SER A 175 14.09 -22.68 -4.97
C SER A 175 15.45 -22.05 -4.65
N ALA A 176 16.24 -22.75 -3.82
CA ALA A 176 17.58 -22.32 -3.43
C ALA A 176 18.48 -22.05 -4.65
N ASP A 177 18.54 -22.98 -5.62
CA ASP A 177 19.39 -22.85 -6.80
C ASP A 177 18.98 -21.65 -7.67
N LYS A 178 17.66 -21.48 -7.90
CA LYS A 178 17.16 -20.32 -8.66
C LYS A 178 17.46 -19.02 -7.96
N THR A 179 17.43 -18.97 -6.64
CA THR A 179 17.71 -17.77 -5.86
C THR A 179 19.20 -17.39 -5.91
N LYS A 180 20.11 -18.37 -5.78
CA LYS A 180 21.55 -18.12 -5.99
C LYS A 180 21.82 -17.59 -7.40
N GLN A 181 21.22 -18.23 -8.42
CA GLN A 181 21.37 -17.78 -9.81
C GLN A 181 20.79 -16.38 -9.99
N MET A 182 19.65 -16.05 -9.34
CA MET A 182 19.00 -14.75 -9.47
C MET A 182 19.88 -13.60 -8.96
N VAL A 183 20.64 -13.80 -7.88
CA VAL A 183 21.63 -12.80 -7.42
C VAL A 183 22.63 -12.48 -8.53
N GLN A 184 23.15 -13.51 -9.21
CA GLN A 184 24.09 -13.31 -10.32
C GLN A 184 23.41 -12.70 -11.54
N ASP A 185 22.20 -13.13 -11.86
CA ASP A 185 21.41 -12.60 -12.99
C ASP A 185 21.11 -11.10 -12.82
N ILE A 186 20.75 -10.66 -11.61
CA ILE A 186 20.54 -9.24 -11.31
C ILE A 186 21.85 -8.44 -11.46
N LYS A 187 22.98 -8.96 -10.97
CA LYS A 187 24.30 -8.33 -11.17
C LYS A 187 24.64 -8.21 -12.67
N ASP A 188 24.33 -9.24 -13.45
CA ASP A 188 24.56 -9.25 -14.92
C ASP A 188 23.63 -8.27 -15.67
N ILE A 189 22.38 -8.11 -15.22
CA ILE A 189 21.44 -7.10 -15.76
C ILE A 189 21.97 -5.70 -15.49
N ARG A 190 22.35 -5.42 -14.24
CA ARG A 190 22.93 -4.12 -13.86
C ARG A 190 24.21 -3.80 -14.59
N GLY A 191 24.97 -4.83 -14.94
CA GLY A 191 26.17 -4.74 -15.78
C GLY A 191 25.90 -4.70 -17.30
N GLY A 192 24.65 -4.70 -17.74
CA GLY A 192 24.26 -4.66 -19.16
C GLY A 192 24.54 -5.95 -19.95
N LYS A 193 24.83 -7.09 -19.28
CA LYS A 193 25.11 -8.38 -19.92
C LYS A 193 23.88 -9.21 -20.23
N LYS A 194 22.80 -9.00 -19.46
CA LYS A 194 21.52 -9.72 -19.58
C LYS A 194 20.36 -8.73 -19.52
N ASN A 195 19.19 -9.18 -19.92
CA ASN A 195 17.92 -8.44 -19.72
C ASN A 195 16.89 -9.31 -18.98
N ILE A 196 15.91 -8.67 -18.40
CA ILE A 196 14.86 -9.31 -17.59
C ILE A 196 14.06 -10.31 -18.41
N ASP A 197 13.68 -9.95 -19.63
CA ASP A 197 12.84 -10.79 -20.48
C ASP A 197 13.50 -12.14 -20.82
N ASP A 198 14.81 -12.14 -21.08
CA ASP A 198 15.54 -13.39 -21.33
C ASP A 198 15.64 -14.27 -20.10
N ILE A 199 15.77 -13.69 -18.89
CA ILE A 199 15.77 -14.46 -17.64
C ILE A 199 14.41 -15.13 -17.43
N ILE A 200 13.31 -14.38 -17.56
CA ILE A 200 11.95 -14.95 -17.48
C ILE A 200 11.79 -16.11 -18.44
N VAL A 201 12.14 -15.90 -19.72
CA VAL A 201 12.02 -16.92 -20.75
C VAL A 201 12.86 -18.16 -20.42
N ASN A 202 14.11 -17.98 -19.99
CA ASN A 202 15.00 -19.09 -19.67
C ASN A 202 14.44 -19.93 -18.51
N ILE A 203 13.89 -19.29 -17.48
CA ILE A 203 13.24 -20.00 -16.36
C ILE A 203 12.02 -20.78 -16.86
N LEU A 204 11.14 -20.18 -17.66
CA LEU A 204 9.98 -20.87 -18.21
C LEU A 204 10.39 -22.05 -19.09
N LEU A 205 11.31 -21.84 -20.04
CA LEU A 205 11.77 -22.88 -20.96
C LEU A 205 12.60 -23.98 -20.29
N SER A 206 13.08 -23.78 -19.06
CA SER A 206 13.71 -24.83 -18.27
C SER A 206 12.70 -25.82 -17.67
N MET A 207 11.42 -25.45 -17.54
CA MET A 207 10.37 -26.29 -16.97
C MET A 207 9.84 -27.32 -17.97
N ASP A 208 9.59 -28.54 -17.54
CA ASP A 208 9.22 -29.65 -18.42
C ASP A 208 7.91 -29.45 -19.18
N ASN A 209 6.89 -28.86 -18.52
CA ASN A 209 5.63 -28.54 -19.18
C ASN A 209 5.79 -27.51 -20.33
N TYR A 210 6.68 -26.54 -20.17
CA TYR A 210 6.98 -25.58 -21.24
C TYR A 210 7.81 -26.20 -22.36
N LYS A 211 8.74 -27.11 -22.04
CA LYS A 211 9.48 -27.90 -23.06
C LYS A 211 8.53 -28.78 -23.85
N GLU A 212 7.60 -29.48 -23.20
CA GLU A 212 6.57 -30.29 -23.82
C GLU A 212 5.70 -29.47 -24.76
N ALA A 213 5.13 -28.36 -24.27
CA ALA A 213 4.28 -27.46 -25.06
C ALA A 213 5.02 -26.87 -26.28
N ARG A 214 6.28 -26.45 -26.09
CA ARG A 214 7.14 -25.98 -27.17
C ARG A 214 7.35 -27.05 -28.24
N ASN A 215 7.68 -28.29 -27.86
CA ASN A 215 7.89 -29.40 -28.78
C ASN A 215 6.61 -29.75 -29.55
N MET A 216 5.44 -29.69 -28.88
CA MET A 216 4.15 -29.91 -29.57
C MET A 216 3.93 -28.88 -30.66
N LEU A 217 4.13 -27.58 -30.39
CA LEU A 217 3.98 -26.54 -31.40
C LEU A 217 4.97 -26.71 -32.57
N LEU A 218 6.24 -27.02 -32.28
CA LEU A 218 7.29 -27.11 -33.30
C LEU A 218 7.16 -28.37 -34.17
N SER A 219 6.59 -29.48 -33.65
CA SER A 219 6.39 -30.73 -34.40
C SER A 219 5.12 -30.73 -35.25
N THR A 220 4.14 -29.86 -34.95
CA THR A 220 2.86 -29.83 -35.65
C THR A 220 2.95 -29.00 -36.92
N LYS A 221 2.50 -29.57 -38.05
CA LYS A 221 2.51 -28.89 -39.39
C LYS A 221 1.45 -27.78 -39.45
N THR A 222 0.23 -28.07 -39.01
CA THR A 222 -0.90 -27.13 -39.03
C THR A 222 -1.31 -26.74 -37.63
N VAL A 223 -1.22 -25.44 -37.31
CA VAL A 223 -1.63 -24.90 -36.04
C VAL A 223 -3.13 -24.64 -36.05
N ASP A 224 -3.87 -25.23 -35.13
CA ASP A 224 -5.31 -25.04 -34.90
C ASP A 224 -5.59 -24.42 -33.52
N GLU A 225 -6.86 -24.16 -33.26
CA GLU A 225 -7.29 -23.55 -32.00
C GLU A 225 -7.04 -24.45 -30.78
N ALA A 226 -7.25 -25.75 -30.95
CA ALA A 226 -7.05 -26.73 -29.88
C ALA A 226 -5.58 -26.77 -29.45
N LEU A 227 -4.65 -26.79 -30.41
CA LEU A 227 -3.21 -26.73 -30.14
C LEU A 227 -2.84 -25.41 -29.39
N ILE A 228 -3.34 -24.27 -29.87
CA ILE A 228 -3.05 -22.96 -29.25
C ILE A 228 -3.55 -22.94 -27.79
N GLN A 229 -4.76 -23.44 -27.53
CA GLN A 229 -5.30 -23.52 -26.17
C GLN A 229 -4.50 -24.49 -25.29
N GLU A 230 -3.99 -25.56 -25.85
CA GLU A 230 -3.19 -26.55 -25.12
C GLU A 230 -1.81 -26.02 -24.76
N ILE A 231 -1.07 -25.50 -25.76
CA ILE A 231 0.26 -24.92 -25.50
C ILE A 231 0.23 -23.63 -24.68
N GLY A 232 -0.92 -22.96 -24.64
CA GLY A 232 -1.14 -21.76 -23.84
C GLY A 232 -1.13 -22.04 -22.34
N MET A 233 -1.49 -23.26 -21.93
CA MET A 233 -1.44 -23.72 -20.52
C MET A 233 -2.05 -22.71 -19.52
N ASN A 234 -3.27 -22.19 -19.81
CA ASN A 234 -3.88 -21.20 -18.95
C ASN A 234 -4.23 -21.78 -17.57
N ARG A 235 -3.88 -21.04 -16.50
CA ARG A 235 -4.12 -21.46 -15.12
C ARG A 235 -5.61 -21.67 -14.78
N LYS A 236 -6.49 -20.85 -15.33
CA LYS A 236 -7.93 -20.87 -15.02
C LYS A 236 -8.71 -21.86 -15.90
N SER A 237 -8.58 -21.72 -17.21
CA SER A 237 -9.23 -22.58 -18.21
C SER A 237 -8.54 -22.38 -19.55
N ARG A 238 -8.42 -23.46 -20.34
CA ARG A 238 -7.86 -23.43 -21.69
C ARG A 238 -8.57 -22.43 -22.60
N SER A 239 -9.88 -22.24 -22.46
CA SER A 239 -10.69 -21.31 -23.25
C SER A 239 -10.23 -19.84 -23.15
N TYR A 240 -9.52 -19.46 -22.08
CA TYR A 240 -8.94 -18.11 -21.99
C TYR A 240 -7.82 -17.86 -23.00
N ASP A 241 -7.23 -18.92 -23.57
CA ASP A 241 -6.21 -18.82 -24.60
C ASP A 241 -6.78 -18.91 -26.03
N ALA A 242 -8.09 -19.15 -26.22
CA ALA A 242 -8.74 -19.17 -27.53
C ALA A 242 -8.46 -17.92 -28.40
N PRO A 243 -8.42 -16.68 -27.86
CA PRO A 243 -8.11 -15.49 -28.64
C PRO A 243 -6.73 -15.49 -29.31
N TYR A 244 -5.79 -16.30 -28.84
CA TYR A 244 -4.45 -16.40 -29.46
C TYR A 244 -4.45 -17.13 -30.80
N PHE A 245 -5.46 -17.94 -31.13
CA PHE A 245 -5.55 -18.58 -32.40
C PHE A 245 -5.84 -17.62 -33.58
N PRO A 246 -6.91 -16.80 -33.55
CA PRO A 246 -7.12 -15.76 -34.54
C PRO A 246 -5.98 -14.75 -34.59
N PHE A 247 -5.34 -14.44 -33.44
CA PHE A 247 -4.16 -13.60 -33.40
C PHE A 247 -2.95 -14.23 -34.12
N TYR A 248 -2.67 -15.52 -33.91
CA TYR A 248 -1.60 -16.25 -34.62
C TYR A 248 -1.81 -16.22 -36.13
N LYS A 249 -3.06 -16.43 -36.61
CA LYS A 249 -3.39 -16.32 -38.03
C LYS A 249 -3.19 -14.90 -38.57
N ALA A 250 -3.56 -13.90 -37.85
CA ALA A 250 -3.38 -12.50 -38.25
C ALA A 250 -1.90 -12.11 -38.30
N LEU A 251 -1.05 -12.62 -37.37
CA LEU A 251 0.41 -12.47 -37.43
C LEU A 251 0.99 -13.09 -38.70
N LEU A 252 0.60 -14.31 -39.05
CA LEU A 252 1.06 -14.98 -40.25
C LEU A 252 0.59 -14.27 -41.51
N ALA A 253 -0.66 -13.85 -41.60
CA ALA A 253 -1.20 -13.13 -42.74
C ALA A 253 -0.44 -11.81 -42.98
N PHE A 254 -0.25 -11.02 -41.94
CA PHE A 254 0.49 -9.75 -42.03
C PHE A 254 1.97 -9.99 -42.40
N LYS A 255 2.61 -10.96 -41.75
CA LYS A 255 4.00 -11.33 -42.06
C LYS A 255 4.21 -11.70 -43.57
N ASN A 256 3.28 -12.50 -44.11
CA ASN A 256 3.41 -12.99 -45.50
C ASN A 256 3.07 -11.93 -46.54
N THR A 257 2.09 -11.06 -46.26
CA THR A 257 1.62 -10.04 -47.22
C THR A 257 1.21 -8.78 -46.45
N PRO A 258 2.19 -7.94 -46.04
CA PRO A 258 1.87 -6.70 -45.32
C PRO A 258 0.93 -5.80 -46.12
N SER A 259 -0.20 -5.43 -45.54
CA SER A 259 -1.15 -4.45 -46.07
C SER A 259 -1.82 -3.66 -44.98
N ASN A 260 -2.43 -2.51 -45.30
CA ASN A 260 -3.12 -1.67 -44.33
C ASN A 260 -4.27 -2.42 -43.64
N ASP A 261 -5.06 -3.18 -44.40
CA ASP A 261 -6.18 -3.95 -43.89
C ASP A 261 -5.72 -5.07 -42.93
N LEU A 262 -4.60 -5.73 -43.27
CA LEU A 262 -4.02 -6.76 -42.41
C LEU A 262 -3.37 -6.17 -41.16
N ALA A 263 -2.82 -4.96 -41.20
CA ALA A 263 -2.34 -4.25 -40.01
C ALA A 263 -3.50 -3.93 -39.05
N VAL A 264 -4.62 -3.45 -39.59
CA VAL A 264 -5.84 -3.20 -38.82
C VAL A 264 -6.43 -4.48 -38.23
N SER A 265 -6.51 -5.55 -39.04
CA SER A 265 -6.98 -6.88 -38.62
C SER A 265 -6.10 -7.46 -37.49
N LEU A 266 -4.78 -7.33 -37.60
CA LEU A 266 -3.81 -7.75 -36.61
C LEU A 266 -4.06 -6.98 -35.30
N PHE A 267 -4.23 -5.68 -35.33
CA PHE A 267 -4.52 -4.87 -34.13
C PHE A 267 -5.82 -5.29 -33.45
N HIS A 268 -6.90 -5.52 -34.22
CA HIS A 268 -8.17 -5.98 -33.68
C HIS A 268 -8.07 -7.40 -33.07
N SER A 269 -7.22 -8.28 -33.62
CA SER A 269 -6.99 -9.60 -33.04
C SER A 269 -6.26 -9.50 -31.68
N VAL A 270 -5.27 -8.60 -31.55
CA VAL A 270 -4.59 -8.32 -30.28
C VAL A 270 -5.59 -7.81 -29.22
N LYS A 271 -6.53 -6.95 -29.61
CA LYS A 271 -7.56 -6.41 -28.69
C LYS A 271 -8.45 -7.47 -28.03
N ARG A 272 -8.51 -8.68 -28.56
CA ARG A 272 -9.28 -9.80 -27.98
C ARG A 272 -8.50 -10.55 -26.90
N ILE A 273 -7.19 -10.36 -26.80
CA ILE A 273 -6.36 -10.95 -25.73
C ILE A 273 -6.71 -10.26 -24.41
N SER A 274 -6.86 -11.04 -23.35
CA SER A 274 -7.22 -10.53 -22.03
C SER A 274 -6.01 -10.06 -21.22
N GLY A 275 -6.25 -9.14 -20.26
CA GLY A 275 -5.26 -8.69 -19.29
C GLY A 275 -4.14 -7.84 -19.88
N LYS A 276 -3.08 -7.64 -19.10
CA LYS A 276 -1.91 -6.83 -19.50
C LYS A 276 -1.10 -7.46 -20.64
N ALA A 277 -1.23 -8.76 -20.89
CA ALA A 277 -0.62 -9.40 -22.05
C ALA A 277 -1.03 -8.73 -23.37
N GLN A 278 -2.27 -8.23 -23.47
CA GLN A 278 -2.72 -7.41 -24.60
C GLN A 278 -1.86 -6.16 -24.78
N THR A 279 -1.52 -5.48 -23.68
CA THR A 279 -0.69 -4.26 -23.69
C THR A 279 0.72 -4.56 -24.18
N TYR A 280 1.34 -5.64 -23.69
CA TYR A 280 2.66 -6.07 -24.14
C TYR A 280 2.70 -6.40 -25.62
N TRP A 281 1.71 -7.14 -26.13
CA TRP A 281 1.60 -7.41 -27.58
C TRP A 281 1.40 -6.14 -28.40
N LYS A 282 0.58 -5.18 -27.93
CA LYS A 282 0.42 -3.87 -28.61
C LYS A 282 1.72 -3.09 -28.67
N GLN A 283 2.44 -2.98 -27.54
CA GLN A 283 3.72 -2.27 -27.48
C GLN A 283 4.80 -2.94 -28.35
N TYR A 284 4.81 -4.26 -28.41
CA TYR A 284 5.74 -4.99 -29.24
C TYR A 284 5.45 -4.81 -30.75
N LEU A 285 4.19 -4.86 -31.14
CA LEU A 285 3.79 -4.87 -32.55
C LEU A 285 3.51 -3.49 -33.16
N PHE A 286 3.17 -2.48 -32.35
CA PHE A 286 2.69 -1.20 -32.85
C PHE A 286 3.39 -0.01 -32.16
N ASN A 287 3.67 1.02 -32.96
CA ASN A 287 4.26 2.28 -32.47
C ASN A 287 3.24 3.23 -31.85
N THR A 288 1.96 2.88 -31.83
CA THR A 288 0.88 3.63 -31.23
C THR A 288 -0.19 2.71 -30.63
N PRO A 289 -0.80 3.04 -29.48
CA PRO A 289 -1.94 2.31 -28.93
C PRO A 289 -3.29 2.76 -29.51
N SER A 290 -3.33 3.84 -30.30
CA SER A 290 -4.56 4.49 -30.77
C SER A 290 -5.18 3.74 -31.95
N THR A 291 -6.39 3.22 -31.75
CA THR A 291 -7.17 2.55 -32.81
C THR A 291 -7.31 3.43 -34.05
N SER A 292 -7.71 4.70 -33.89
CA SER A 292 -7.89 5.63 -35.01
C SER A 292 -6.58 5.92 -35.78
N LYS A 293 -5.43 5.96 -35.08
CA LYS A 293 -4.14 6.13 -35.77
C LYS A 293 -3.77 4.88 -36.58
N ILE A 294 -4.07 3.71 -36.07
CA ILE A 294 -3.79 2.44 -36.76
C ILE A 294 -4.70 2.26 -37.99
N GLU A 295 -5.99 2.56 -37.88
CA GLU A 295 -6.93 2.53 -38.99
C GLU A 295 -6.54 3.49 -40.12
N LYS A 296 -5.98 4.66 -39.79
CA LYS A 296 -5.51 5.65 -40.76
C LYS A 296 -4.13 5.34 -41.33
N GLY A 297 -3.20 4.84 -40.48
CA GLY A 297 -1.79 4.67 -40.81
C GLY A 297 -1.44 3.28 -41.35
N GLY A 298 -2.28 2.28 -41.06
CA GLY A 298 -2.08 0.92 -41.56
C GLY A 298 -0.68 0.36 -41.28
N VAL A 299 0.01 -0.10 -42.27
CA VAL A 299 1.35 -0.73 -42.18
C VAL A 299 2.37 0.19 -41.49
N SER A 300 2.30 1.52 -41.68
CA SER A 300 3.26 2.46 -41.07
C SER A 300 3.19 2.52 -39.54
N THR A 301 2.14 1.96 -38.93
CA THR A 301 1.97 1.86 -37.51
C THR A 301 2.51 0.58 -36.88
N VAL A 302 2.91 -0.39 -37.74
CA VAL A 302 3.45 -1.68 -37.28
C VAL A 302 4.97 -1.57 -37.11
N ASN A 303 5.46 -2.02 -35.95
CA ASN A 303 6.88 -2.02 -35.64
C ASN A 303 7.66 -3.05 -36.48
N ASP A 304 8.88 -2.72 -36.81
CA ASP A 304 9.83 -3.65 -37.51
C ASP A 304 10.41 -4.66 -36.47
N VAL A 305 9.61 -5.66 -36.10
CA VAL A 305 9.98 -6.64 -35.08
C VAL A 305 10.62 -7.90 -35.67
N LYS A 306 11.43 -8.59 -34.85
CA LYS A 306 12.10 -9.86 -35.20
C LYS A 306 11.12 -10.89 -35.75
N LEU A 307 9.92 -11.01 -35.16
CA LEU A 307 8.90 -11.98 -35.51
C LEU A 307 8.53 -11.94 -37.00
N PHE A 308 8.47 -10.76 -37.61
CA PHE A 308 8.13 -10.61 -39.04
C PHE A 308 9.32 -10.89 -40.01
N LYS A 309 10.55 -10.85 -39.47
CA LYS A 309 11.77 -11.10 -40.29
C LYS A 309 12.13 -12.58 -40.43
N LEU A 310 11.52 -13.45 -39.64
CA LEU A 310 11.82 -14.87 -39.65
C LEU A 310 11.19 -15.55 -40.86
N SER A 311 12.02 -16.08 -41.78
CA SER A 311 11.56 -16.76 -43.01
C SER A 311 11.16 -18.22 -42.77
N ASN A 312 11.74 -18.88 -41.76
CA ASN A 312 11.49 -20.27 -41.44
C ASN A 312 10.30 -20.44 -40.50
N ASP A 313 9.33 -21.29 -40.84
CA ASP A 313 8.13 -21.58 -40.06
C ASP A 313 8.47 -22.05 -38.61
N LYS A 314 9.46 -22.92 -38.49
CA LYS A 314 9.90 -23.40 -37.18
C LYS A 314 10.45 -22.25 -36.31
N ALA A 315 11.25 -21.36 -36.87
CA ALA A 315 11.79 -20.21 -36.18
C ALA A 315 10.68 -19.21 -35.78
N PHE A 316 9.68 -19.01 -36.65
CA PHE A 316 8.51 -18.19 -36.34
C PHE A 316 7.69 -18.77 -35.17
N LYS A 317 7.39 -20.06 -35.19
CA LYS A 317 6.68 -20.74 -34.11
C LYS A 317 7.45 -20.67 -32.81
N GLU A 318 8.75 -20.80 -32.84
CA GLU A 318 9.62 -20.70 -31.66
C GLU A 318 9.57 -19.29 -31.04
N GLU A 319 9.71 -18.25 -31.87
CA GLU A 319 9.64 -16.86 -31.41
C GLU A 319 8.22 -16.50 -30.94
N PHE A 320 7.18 -16.95 -31.62
CA PHE A 320 5.80 -16.79 -31.18
C PHE A 320 5.58 -17.45 -29.81
N PHE A 321 6.04 -18.67 -29.59
CA PHE A 321 5.94 -19.38 -28.33
C PHE A 321 6.67 -18.63 -27.21
N ARG A 322 7.87 -18.14 -27.48
CA ARG A 322 8.67 -17.35 -26.56
C ARG A 322 7.92 -16.10 -26.11
N LEU A 323 7.41 -15.31 -27.06
CA LEU A 323 6.69 -14.07 -26.79
C LEU A 323 5.34 -14.31 -26.10
N LEU A 324 4.60 -15.35 -26.54
CA LEU A 324 3.34 -15.75 -25.91
C LEU A 324 3.52 -15.96 -24.41
N HIS A 325 4.49 -16.77 -24.02
CA HIS A 325 4.71 -17.10 -22.62
C HIS A 325 5.40 -15.98 -21.85
N LEU A 326 6.29 -15.23 -22.46
CA LEU A 326 6.88 -14.04 -21.86
C LEU A 326 5.80 -13.03 -21.46
N PHE A 327 4.90 -12.66 -22.38
CA PHE A 327 3.90 -11.64 -22.11
C PHE A 327 2.80 -12.12 -21.15
N LYS A 328 2.46 -13.42 -21.18
CA LYS A 328 1.60 -14.04 -20.18
C LYS A 328 2.25 -14.03 -18.79
N ALA A 329 3.53 -14.35 -18.69
CA ALA A 329 4.27 -14.34 -17.44
C ALA A 329 4.40 -12.92 -16.86
N LYS A 330 4.79 -11.95 -17.70
CA LYS A 330 4.86 -10.53 -17.27
C LYS A 330 3.50 -10.01 -16.81
N SER A 331 2.41 -10.35 -17.52
CA SER A 331 1.05 -9.98 -17.11
C SER A 331 0.69 -10.55 -15.74
N LEU A 332 1.07 -11.80 -15.44
CA LEU A 332 0.83 -12.41 -14.13
C LEU A 332 1.68 -11.77 -13.03
N LEU A 333 2.96 -11.52 -13.30
CA LEU A 333 3.88 -10.87 -12.36
C LEU A 333 3.46 -9.44 -12.04
N ASP A 334 2.97 -8.68 -13.04
CA ASP A 334 2.35 -7.37 -12.82
C ASP A 334 1.11 -7.43 -11.92
N ASP A 335 0.30 -8.49 -12.09
CA ASP A 335 -0.86 -8.69 -11.23
C ASP A 335 -0.44 -9.01 -9.79
N TYR A 336 0.71 -9.64 -9.59
CA TYR A 336 1.24 -9.96 -8.27
C TYR A 336 2.02 -8.81 -7.62
N LEU A 337 2.48 -7.81 -8.37
CA LEU A 337 3.20 -6.66 -7.83
C LEU A 337 2.42 -5.99 -6.70
N ASP A 338 1.15 -5.62 -6.96
CA ASP A 338 0.32 -4.93 -5.97
C ASP A 338 0.08 -5.80 -4.72
N LEU A 339 -0.17 -7.09 -4.89
CA LEU A 339 -0.34 -8.02 -3.77
C LEU A 339 0.94 -8.13 -2.93
N ASN A 340 2.06 -8.46 -3.56
CA ASN A 340 3.33 -8.62 -2.87
C ASN A 340 3.73 -7.35 -2.12
N ARG A 341 3.58 -6.18 -2.77
CA ARG A 341 3.85 -4.89 -2.15
C ARG A 341 3.00 -4.66 -0.91
N ARG A 342 1.67 -4.91 -0.98
CA ARG A 342 0.76 -4.71 0.16
C ARG A 342 1.16 -5.56 1.35
N TYR A 343 1.44 -6.84 1.14
CA TYR A 343 1.86 -7.74 2.20
C TYR A 343 3.20 -7.33 2.82
N PHE A 344 4.20 -7.00 2.01
CA PHE A 344 5.49 -6.54 2.55
C PHE A 344 5.36 -5.22 3.31
N LYS A 345 4.51 -4.32 2.87
CA LYS A 345 4.26 -3.03 3.55
C LYS A 345 3.63 -3.19 4.93
N THR A 346 2.87 -4.26 5.20
CA THR A 346 2.30 -4.47 6.54
C THR A 346 3.36 -4.63 7.62
N THR A 347 4.59 -5.00 7.25
CA THR A 347 5.69 -5.19 8.20
C THR A 347 6.38 -3.91 8.65
N ASP A 348 6.12 -2.78 7.99
CA ASP A 348 6.78 -1.49 8.18
C ASP A 348 8.33 -1.54 8.15
N THR A 349 8.89 -2.53 7.46
CA THR A 349 10.34 -2.77 7.36
C THR A 349 10.90 -2.57 5.96
N VAL A 350 10.02 -2.64 4.93
CA VAL A 350 10.38 -2.57 3.51
C VAL A 350 9.91 -1.24 2.93
N ILE A 351 10.83 -0.47 2.37
CA ILE A 351 10.62 0.86 1.80
C ILE A 351 10.49 0.74 0.28
N PHE A 352 9.44 1.33 -0.30
CA PHE A 352 9.14 1.36 -1.74
C PHE A 352 9.17 2.81 -2.25
N GLN A 353 10.33 3.41 -2.32
CA GLN A 353 10.50 4.79 -2.78
C GLN A 353 11.49 4.87 -3.95
N ASP A 354 11.41 5.91 -4.76
CA ASP A 354 12.33 6.20 -5.87
C ASP A 354 12.47 5.06 -6.88
N GLU A 355 11.39 4.32 -7.16
CA GLU A 355 11.41 3.12 -8.01
C GLU A 355 12.35 2.02 -7.48
N LYS A 356 12.69 2.06 -6.20
CA LYS A 356 13.55 1.12 -5.49
C LYS A 356 12.83 0.46 -4.32
N VAL A 357 13.35 -0.69 -3.95
CA VAL A 357 12.92 -1.46 -2.77
C VAL A 357 14.15 -1.68 -1.88
N THR A 358 14.04 -1.22 -0.64
CA THR A 358 15.11 -1.32 0.37
C THR A 358 14.53 -1.73 1.72
N LEU A 359 15.41 -2.02 2.69
CA LEU A 359 15.01 -2.17 4.10
C LEU A 359 15.21 -0.84 4.84
N GLY A 360 14.39 -0.60 5.85
CA GLY A 360 14.67 0.45 6.82
C GLY A 360 15.98 0.19 7.59
N ILE A 361 16.54 1.20 8.25
CA ILE A 361 17.87 1.14 8.89
C ILE A 361 17.97 -0.02 9.89
N ILE A 362 17.05 -0.09 10.87
CA ILE A 362 17.09 -1.13 11.90
C ILE A 362 16.78 -2.53 11.32
N PRO A 363 15.76 -2.73 10.47
CA PRO A 363 15.55 -4.00 9.76
C PRO A 363 16.75 -4.43 8.92
N ASN A 364 17.45 -3.50 8.25
CA ASN A 364 18.65 -3.81 7.50
C ASN A 364 19.77 -4.34 8.42
N CYS A 365 20.01 -3.70 9.57
CA CYS A 365 20.95 -4.16 10.57
C CYS A 365 20.57 -5.55 11.13
N PHE A 366 19.29 -5.75 11.44
CA PHE A 366 18.78 -7.03 11.92
C PHE A 366 19.08 -8.17 10.93
N PHE A 367 18.73 -8.01 9.67
CA PHE A 367 19.00 -9.03 8.66
C PHE A 367 20.50 -9.15 8.32
N SER A 368 21.29 -8.09 8.46
CA SER A 368 22.73 -8.16 8.32
C SER A 368 23.38 -9.02 9.40
N ILE A 369 22.92 -8.93 10.65
CA ILE A 369 23.40 -9.80 11.74
C ILE A 369 23.01 -11.27 11.49
N ALA A 370 21.81 -11.51 10.98
CA ALA A 370 21.30 -12.85 10.69
C ALA A 370 21.76 -13.42 9.32
N LYS A 371 22.56 -12.70 8.55
CA LYS A 371 22.83 -12.90 7.12
C LYS A 371 23.23 -14.33 6.78
N ASP A 372 24.13 -14.92 7.54
CA ASP A 372 24.71 -16.24 7.24
C ASP A 372 23.66 -17.38 7.25
N ASN A 373 22.52 -17.18 7.95
CA ASN A 373 21.45 -18.16 8.07
C ASN A 373 20.22 -17.83 7.21
N LEU A 374 20.16 -16.64 6.61
CA LEU A 374 18.97 -16.21 5.85
C LEU A 374 18.69 -17.11 4.65
N PHE A 375 19.76 -17.55 3.96
CA PHE A 375 19.61 -18.39 2.77
C PHE A 375 18.96 -19.73 3.12
N ASP A 376 19.45 -20.42 4.13
CA ASP A 376 18.91 -21.71 4.54
C ASP A 376 17.50 -21.57 5.11
N LEU A 377 17.26 -20.52 5.91
CA LEU A 377 15.94 -20.23 6.46
C LEU A 377 14.91 -19.95 5.35
N ALA A 378 15.31 -19.33 4.25
CA ALA A 378 14.43 -18.99 3.14
C ALA A 378 13.77 -20.21 2.48
N PHE A 379 14.40 -21.41 2.60
CA PHE A 379 13.95 -22.64 1.93
C PHE A 379 13.54 -23.75 2.92
N THR A 380 13.20 -23.37 4.15
CA THR A 380 12.67 -24.28 5.16
C THR A 380 11.19 -24.02 5.45
N LYS A 381 10.41 -25.06 5.79
CA LYS A 381 9.03 -24.89 6.27
C LYS A 381 9.02 -24.25 7.65
N SER A 382 7.91 -23.64 8.00
CA SER A 382 7.65 -23.11 9.34
C SER A 382 6.51 -23.89 10.00
N ASP A 383 6.74 -24.40 11.19
CA ASP A 383 5.72 -25.09 11.99
C ASP A 383 4.97 -24.13 12.93
N ASN A 384 5.39 -22.84 12.96
CA ASN A 384 4.90 -21.85 13.92
C ASN A 384 4.03 -20.73 13.28
N LEU A 385 3.51 -20.96 12.06
CA LEU A 385 2.77 -19.90 11.34
C LEU A 385 1.60 -19.35 12.15
N THR A 386 0.87 -20.19 12.87
CA THR A 386 -0.32 -19.81 13.65
C THR A 386 -0.03 -19.33 15.08
N LYS A 387 1.23 -19.45 15.55
CA LYS A 387 1.62 -19.10 16.92
C LYS A 387 2.09 -17.66 17.04
N ASP A 388 1.85 -17.04 18.19
CA ASP A 388 2.48 -15.78 18.58
C ASP A 388 3.80 -16.09 19.30
N CYS A 389 4.85 -16.39 18.53
CA CYS A 389 6.17 -16.75 19.06
C CYS A 389 7.14 -15.55 19.04
N SER A 390 8.21 -15.67 19.82
CA SER A 390 9.34 -14.75 19.82
C SER A 390 10.16 -14.88 18.53
N LEU A 391 11.01 -13.90 18.25
CA LEU A 391 11.93 -13.96 17.09
C LEU A 391 12.88 -15.16 17.18
N ALA A 392 13.39 -15.49 18.39
CA ALA A 392 14.26 -16.64 18.60
C ALA A 392 13.58 -17.99 18.31
N GLU A 393 12.27 -18.11 18.54
CA GLU A 393 11.48 -19.30 18.20
C GLU A 393 11.19 -19.40 16.71
N ILE A 394 11.19 -18.29 15.97
CA ILE A 394 11.08 -18.29 14.50
C ILE A 394 12.38 -18.82 13.87
N ALA A 395 13.51 -18.33 14.34
CA ALA A 395 14.83 -18.78 13.94
C ALA A 395 15.86 -18.46 15.04
N PRO A 396 16.77 -19.38 15.40
CA PRO A 396 17.82 -19.09 16.38
C PRO A 396 18.69 -17.88 16.01
N SER A 397 18.91 -17.65 14.71
CA SER A 397 19.67 -16.48 14.20
C SER A 397 18.95 -15.14 14.41
N PHE A 398 17.68 -15.15 14.79
CA PHE A 398 16.90 -13.94 15.12
C PHE A 398 16.93 -13.60 16.62
N ASN A 399 17.69 -14.37 17.42
CA ASN A 399 17.96 -14.05 18.81
C ASN A 399 19.01 -12.92 18.91
N ILE A 400 18.62 -11.73 18.56
CA ILE A 400 19.45 -10.54 18.45
C ILE A 400 19.10 -9.57 19.56
N SER A 401 20.11 -9.00 20.21
CA SER A 401 19.95 -7.97 21.24
C SER A 401 19.95 -6.56 20.67
N GLN A 402 19.41 -5.60 21.42
CA GLN A 402 19.47 -4.19 21.04
C GLN A 402 20.92 -3.68 20.87
N ASN A 403 21.85 -4.12 21.72
CA ASN A 403 23.26 -3.73 21.60
C ASN A 403 23.87 -4.19 20.28
N GLN A 404 23.54 -5.40 19.81
CA GLN A 404 24.01 -5.85 18.49
C GLN A 404 23.45 -5.00 17.35
N ILE A 405 22.22 -4.50 17.48
CA ILE A 405 21.67 -3.54 16.49
C ILE A 405 22.45 -2.22 16.54
N VAL A 406 22.72 -1.69 17.74
CA VAL A 406 23.50 -0.44 17.91
C VAL A 406 24.88 -0.57 17.28
N ASP A 407 25.63 -1.64 17.60
CA ASP A 407 26.95 -1.92 17.04
C ASP A 407 26.89 -2.05 15.50
N LYS A 408 25.84 -2.70 14.97
CA LYS A 408 25.68 -2.89 13.53
C LYS A 408 25.31 -1.59 12.80
N VAL A 409 24.59 -0.67 13.42
CA VAL A 409 24.34 0.67 12.88
C VAL A 409 25.66 1.45 12.74
N GLU A 410 26.53 1.39 13.76
CA GLU A 410 27.84 2.02 13.67
C GLU A 410 28.69 1.41 12.54
N GLU A 411 28.68 0.07 12.42
CA GLU A 411 29.41 -0.66 11.38
C GLU A 411 28.97 -0.30 9.95
N ILE A 412 27.65 -0.28 9.70
CA ILE A 412 27.11 -0.11 8.34
C ILE A 412 27.04 1.37 7.94
N TYR A 413 26.61 2.24 8.86
CA TYR A 413 26.30 3.64 8.54
C TYR A 413 27.34 4.63 9.07
N GLY A 414 28.32 4.18 9.86
CA GLY A 414 29.37 5.04 10.41
C GLY A 414 28.87 6.04 11.47
N VAL A 415 27.68 5.82 12.02
CA VAL A 415 27.04 6.69 13.01
C VAL A 415 27.37 6.20 14.39
N LYS A 416 28.06 7.02 15.20
CA LYS A 416 28.32 6.69 16.60
C LYS A 416 27.05 6.71 17.43
N ALA A 417 26.60 5.53 17.82
CA ALA A 417 25.47 5.33 18.70
C ALA A 417 25.93 4.54 19.94
N ARG A 418 25.44 4.91 21.13
CA ARG A 418 25.71 4.19 22.39
C ARG A 418 24.50 3.44 22.88
N THR A 419 23.34 3.89 22.46
CA THR A 419 22.03 3.37 22.90
C THR A 419 21.10 3.25 21.71
N ILE A 420 20.00 2.51 21.89
CA ILE A 420 18.94 2.42 20.88
C ILE A 420 18.28 3.78 20.64
N TYR A 421 18.31 4.70 21.60
CA TYR A 421 17.79 6.06 21.43
C TYR A 421 18.63 6.88 20.46
N ASP A 422 19.97 6.74 20.49
CA ASP A 422 20.86 7.41 19.53
C ASP A 422 20.60 6.87 18.10
N VAL A 423 20.30 5.58 17.98
CA VAL A 423 19.90 4.95 16.72
C VAL A 423 18.55 5.52 16.26
N GLN A 424 17.59 5.71 17.17
CA GLN A 424 16.28 6.28 16.84
C GLN A 424 16.41 7.71 16.31
N GLU A 425 17.23 8.55 16.92
CA GLU A 425 17.52 9.90 16.41
C GLU A 425 18.08 9.88 14.97
N PHE A 426 18.94 8.92 14.66
CA PHE A 426 19.45 8.74 13.30
C PHE A 426 18.36 8.28 12.33
N VAL A 427 17.52 7.33 12.73
CA VAL A 427 16.36 6.87 11.94
C VAL A 427 15.39 8.01 11.69
N ASP A 428 15.08 8.82 12.72
CA ASP A 428 14.17 9.96 12.59
C ASP A 428 14.72 11.00 11.61
N LYS A 429 16.02 11.30 11.67
CA LYS A 429 16.65 12.19 10.70
C LYS A 429 16.48 11.67 9.27
N GLU A 430 16.73 10.39 9.02
CA GLU A 430 16.56 9.78 7.70
C GLU A 430 15.10 9.84 7.25
N ARG A 431 14.14 9.59 8.17
CA ARG A 431 12.71 9.72 7.89
C ARG A 431 12.32 11.15 7.47
N TYR A 432 12.87 12.18 8.15
CA TYR A 432 12.62 13.57 7.77
C TYR A 432 13.27 13.94 6.44
N ASP A 433 14.45 13.42 6.11
CA ASP A 433 15.08 13.61 4.81
C ASP A 433 14.21 13.01 3.69
N ARG A 434 13.68 11.78 3.88
CA ARG A 434 12.73 11.15 2.94
C ARG A 434 11.39 11.91 2.86
N LEU A 435 10.86 12.37 4.00
CA LEU A 435 9.64 13.17 4.03
C LEU A 435 9.79 14.45 3.23
N ASN A 436 10.87 15.18 3.44
CA ASN A 436 11.12 16.44 2.74
C ASN A 436 11.26 16.22 1.23
N LYS A 437 11.97 15.17 0.80
CA LYS A 437 12.04 14.78 -0.60
C LYS A 437 10.65 14.45 -1.18
N MET A 438 9.86 13.65 -0.45
CA MET A 438 8.50 13.30 -0.88
C MET A 438 7.60 14.54 -0.97
N ILE A 439 7.72 15.49 -0.06
CA ILE A 439 6.99 16.77 -0.12
C ILE A 439 7.35 17.53 -1.40
N ASP A 440 8.62 17.62 -1.74
CA ASP A 440 9.08 18.31 -2.94
C ASP A 440 8.57 17.67 -4.24
N GLU A 441 8.43 16.36 -4.26
CA GLU A 441 8.03 15.60 -5.46
C GLU A 441 6.52 15.39 -5.56
N LYS A 442 5.86 15.02 -4.44
CA LYS A 442 4.45 14.57 -4.43
C LYS A 442 3.48 15.57 -3.80
N PHE A 443 3.94 16.46 -2.93
CA PHE A 443 3.09 17.42 -2.22
C PHE A 443 3.53 18.87 -2.50
N THR A 444 3.76 19.18 -3.80
CA THR A 444 3.99 20.59 -4.22
C THR A 444 2.76 21.42 -3.89
N ASP A 445 2.92 22.76 -3.88
CA ASP A 445 1.81 23.67 -3.58
C ASP A 445 0.62 23.44 -4.52
N GLU A 446 0.88 23.26 -5.82
CA GLU A 446 -0.15 22.98 -6.83
C GLU A 446 -0.89 21.66 -6.55
N LYS A 447 -0.15 20.62 -6.12
CA LYS A 447 -0.75 19.32 -5.81
C LYS A 447 -1.58 19.34 -4.52
N ILE A 448 -1.12 20.07 -3.49
CA ILE A 448 -1.93 20.26 -2.27
C ILE A 448 -3.20 21.05 -2.58
N VAL A 449 -3.12 22.12 -3.35
CA VAL A 449 -4.30 22.89 -3.82
C VAL A 449 -5.27 22.00 -4.61
N ALA A 450 -4.75 21.15 -5.49
CA ALA A 450 -5.57 20.18 -6.24
C ALA A 450 -6.24 19.15 -5.30
N LEU A 451 -5.51 18.62 -4.32
CA LEU A 451 -6.07 17.70 -3.31
C LEU A 451 -7.18 18.37 -2.49
N MET A 452 -7.01 19.64 -2.06
CA MET A 452 -8.07 20.38 -1.37
C MET A 452 -9.35 20.46 -2.21
N ALA A 453 -9.22 20.74 -3.51
CA ALA A 453 -10.36 20.74 -4.43
C ALA A 453 -10.99 19.34 -4.61
N MET A 454 -10.17 18.28 -4.60
CA MET A 454 -10.67 16.89 -4.65
C MET A 454 -11.46 16.52 -3.37
N PHE A 455 -11.01 16.97 -2.17
CA PHE A 455 -11.76 16.76 -0.92
C PHE A 455 -13.11 17.48 -0.94
N GLU A 456 -13.16 18.73 -1.44
CA GLU A 456 -14.41 19.49 -1.61
C GLU A 456 -15.43 18.74 -2.48
N ASN A 457 -14.96 18.08 -3.53
CA ASN A 457 -15.80 17.37 -4.51
C ASN A 457 -16.00 15.87 -4.20
N ARG A 458 -15.44 15.38 -3.10
CA ARG A 458 -15.46 13.95 -2.75
C ARG A 458 -14.99 13.05 -3.88
N ALA A 459 -13.92 13.46 -4.56
CA ALA A 459 -13.26 12.67 -5.60
C ALA A 459 -12.39 11.56 -4.98
N ASP A 460 -13.01 10.71 -4.14
CA ASP A 460 -12.35 9.76 -3.24
C ASP A 460 -11.39 8.79 -3.97
N SER A 461 -11.76 8.37 -5.19
CA SER A 461 -10.90 7.50 -6.02
C SER A 461 -9.61 8.20 -6.47
N ASP A 462 -9.71 9.47 -6.83
CA ASP A 462 -8.55 10.27 -7.32
C ASP A 462 -7.64 10.65 -6.15
N ILE A 463 -8.22 10.97 -4.98
CA ILE A 463 -7.48 11.21 -3.73
C ILE A 463 -6.65 9.98 -3.37
N ARG A 464 -7.27 8.78 -3.37
CA ARG A 464 -6.56 7.53 -3.08
C ARG A 464 -5.49 7.21 -4.11
N ALA A 465 -5.74 7.46 -5.38
CA ALA A 465 -4.75 7.27 -6.44
C ALA A 465 -3.54 8.21 -6.29
N MET A 466 -3.76 9.43 -5.80
CA MET A 466 -2.73 10.45 -5.66
C MET A 466 -1.89 10.28 -4.38
N VAL A 467 -2.46 9.80 -3.29
CA VAL A 467 -1.80 9.68 -1.98
C VAL A 467 -1.55 8.22 -1.61
N THR A 468 -2.58 7.50 -1.19
CA THR A 468 -2.52 6.08 -0.83
C THR A 468 -3.89 5.42 -0.88
N SER A 469 -3.94 4.14 -1.24
CA SER A 469 -5.16 3.34 -1.13
C SER A 469 -5.28 2.61 0.22
N ASN A 470 -4.30 2.78 1.12
CA ASN A 470 -4.23 2.05 2.39
C ASN A 470 -4.83 2.82 3.58
N ALA A 471 -5.33 4.03 3.35
CA ALA A 471 -6.06 4.82 4.34
C ALA A 471 -7.45 5.22 3.81
N ASP A 472 -8.38 5.54 4.72
CA ASP A 472 -9.64 6.17 4.35
C ASP A 472 -9.42 7.66 3.99
N VAL A 473 -10.42 8.27 3.36
CA VAL A 473 -10.27 9.63 2.85
C VAL A 473 -10.21 10.68 3.97
N PRO A 474 -10.93 10.56 5.09
CA PRO A 474 -10.72 11.43 6.25
C PRO A 474 -9.28 11.39 6.77
N THR A 475 -8.71 10.22 7.01
CA THR A 475 -7.30 10.05 7.42
C THR A 475 -6.31 10.67 6.41
N ILE A 476 -6.58 10.54 5.09
CA ILE A 476 -5.78 11.21 4.07
C ILE A 476 -5.89 12.73 4.17
N PHE A 477 -7.07 13.25 4.52
CA PHE A 477 -7.27 14.69 4.70
C PHE A 477 -6.45 15.23 5.87
N GLU A 478 -6.51 14.58 7.04
CA GLU A 478 -5.68 14.89 8.21
C GLU A 478 -4.18 14.89 7.85
N TYR A 479 -3.71 13.85 7.14
CA TYR A 479 -2.33 13.76 6.69
C TYR A 479 -1.93 14.92 5.76
N VAL A 480 -2.75 15.23 4.76
CA VAL A 480 -2.45 16.31 3.81
C VAL A 480 -2.46 17.66 4.51
N LEU A 481 -3.33 17.87 5.51
CA LEU A 481 -3.33 19.07 6.36
C LEU A 481 -2.04 19.18 7.17
N ALA A 482 -1.58 18.08 7.79
CA ALA A 482 -0.33 18.07 8.54
C ALA A 482 0.87 18.43 7.63
N ILE A 483 0.93 17.88 6.41
CA ILE A 483 1.96 18.25 5.42
C ILE A 483 1.86 19.72 5.00
N ALA A 484 0.65 20.21 4.73
CA ALA A 484 0.43 21.61 4.37
C ALA A 484 0.88 22.55 5.50
N TRP A 485 0.54 22.20 6.74
CA TRP A 485 0.93 22.99 7.92
C TRP A 485 2.43 22.97 8.18
N TYR A 486 3.07 21.83 7.98
CA TYR A 486 4.53 21.70 8.05
C TYR A 486 5.24 22.61 7.03
N LYS A 487 4.73 22.71 5.80
CA LYS A 487 5.22 23.66 4.79
C LYS A 487 5.00 25.11 5.21
N ILE A 488 3.79 25.47 5.68
CA ILE A 488 3.44 26.81 6.18
C ILE A 488 4.36 27.23 7.34
N SER A 489 4.76 26.26 8.19
CA SER A 489 5.68 26.48 9.31
C SER A 489 7.16 26.51 8.89
N GLY A 490 7.46 26.56 7.58
CA GLY A 490 8.82 26.57 7.04
C GLY A 490 9.57 25.27 7.29
N ARG A 491 8.86 24.15 7.37
CA ARG A 491 9.34 22.79 7.65
C ARG A 491 10.05 22.69 9.01
N LYS A 492 9.57 23.48 9.98
CA LYS A 492 10.02 23.43 11.37
C LYS A 492 9.07 22.58 12.20
N GLY A 493 9.61 21.95 13.23
CA GLY A 493 8.84 21.07 14.13
C GLY A 493 8.86 19.60 13.69
N LYS A 494 8.33 18.76 14.57
CA LYS A 494 8.37 17.30 14.43
C LYS A 494 7.04 16.76 13.88
N VAL A 495 6.69 17.14 12.67
CA VAL A 495 5.38 16.83 12.08
C VAL A 495 5.02 15.33 12.11
N LEU A 496 6.01 14.43 11.97
CA LEU A 496 5.79 12.97 12.08
C LEU A 496 5.35 12.52 13.48
N GLU A 497 5.68 13.31 14.53
CA GLU A 497 5.23 13.07 15.91
C GLU A 497 3.95 13.85 16.22
N TYR A 498 3.66 14.93 15.48
CA TYR A 498 2.53 15.83 15.76
C TYR A 498 1.21 15.35 15.18
N MET A 499 1.24 14.56 14.11
CA MET A 499 0.04 13.96 13.55
C MET A 499 -0.33 12.68 14.30
N ASN A 500 -1.59 12.58 14.72
CA ASN A 500 -2.13 11.42 15.43
C ASN A 500 -2.49 10.29 14.44
N LEU A 501 -1.51 9.90 13.62
CA LEU A 501 -1.66 8.94 12.54
C LEU A 501 -0.58 7.85 12.62
N SER A 502 -0.94 6.61 12.30
CA SER A 502 0.06 5.61 11.94
C SER A 502 0.46 5.77 10.47
N LEU A 503 1.76 5.69 10.22
CA LEU A 503 2.34 5.82 8.88
C LEU A 503 3.03 4.50 8.50
N ASP A 504 3.00 4.15 7.22
CA ASP A 504 3.78 3.03 6.70
C ASP A 504 5.26 3.42 6.49
N SER A 505 6.09 2.44 6.13
CA SER A 505 7.52 2.64 5.86
C SER A 505 7.83 3.67 4.76
N ASP A 506 6.87 3.93 3.86
CA ASP A 506 6.96 4.98 2.85
C ASP A 506 6.50 6.36 3.38
N LEU A 507 6.20 6.48 4.68
CA LEU A 507 5.68 7.67 5.36
C LEU A 507 4.31 8.12 4.86
N LEU A 508 3.49 7.20 4.36
CA LEU A 508 2.11 7.44 3.94
C LEU A 508 1.12 6.96 5.01
N PRO A 509 -0.05 7.58 5.17
CA PRO A 509 -0.98 7.24 6.24
C PRO A 509 -1.60 5.85 6.05
N ILE A 510 -1.80 5.15 7.16
CA ILE A 510 -2.51 3.86 7.23
C ILE A 510 -3.84 4.03 7.96
N THR A 511 -3.79 4.54 9.19
CA THR A 511 -4.97 4.75 10.03
C THR A 511 -4.70 5.89 11.01
N HIS A 512 -5.76 6.46 11.58
CA HIS A 512 -5.65 7.36 12.72
C HIS A 512 -5.50 6.56 14.02
N ALA A 513 -4.88 7.14 15.01
CA ALA A 513 -4.77 6.56 16.35
C ALA A 513 -6.15 6.48 17.03
N ALA A 514 -6.19 5.90 18.25
CA ALA A 514 -7.43 5.74 19.00
C ALA A 514 -8.19 7.08 19.14
N GLY A 515 -9.50 7.05 18.91
CA GLY A 515 -10.35 8.21 19.03
C GLY A 515 -10.32 8.83 20.44
N GLY A 516 -10.59 10.12 20.51
CA GLY A 516 -10.63 10.88 21.75
C GLY A 516 -9.49 11.88 21.94
N HIS A 517 -8.60 11.97 20.98
CA HIS A 517 -7.54 12.96 20.91
C HIS A 517 -7.72 13.81 19.65
N GLU A 518 -7.07 14.97 19.63
CA GLU A 518 -6.97 15.88 18.49
C GLU A 518 -6.24 15.22 17.29
N ASP A 519 -6.55 15.64 16.08
CA ASP A 519 -5.95 15.04 14.87
C ASP A 519 -4.47 15.42 14.70
N ILE A 520 -4.11 16.68 15.00
CA ILE A 520 -2.72 17.15 14.89
C ILE A 520 -2.42 18.09 16.07
N THR A 521 -1.34 17.83 16.80
CA THR A 521 -0.84 18.67 17.90
C THR A 521 0.47 19.33 17.51
N TYR A 522 0.42 20.54 16.93
CA TYR A 522 1.61 21.25 16.47
C TYR A 522 2.21 22.15 17.55
N LYS A 523 3.48 21.91 17.91
CA LYS A 523 4.17 22.66 18.96
C LYS A 523 5.09 23.71 18.36
N TYR A 524 4.95 24.96 18.82
CA TYR A 524 5.75 26.10 18.42
C TYR A 524 6.59 26.61 19.59
N GLU A 525 7.90 26.74 19.34
CA GLU A 525 8.81 27.40 20.27
C GLU A 525 8.65 28.93 20.18
N ALA A 526 8.97 29.63 21.27
CA ALA A 526 8.94 31.09 21.30
C ALA A 526 9.88 31.70 20.26
N THR A 527 9.42 32.75 19.59
CA THR A 527 10.18 33.57 18.66
C THR A 527 9.98 35.05 18.98
N GLU A 528 10.60 35.95 18.23
CA GLU A 528 10.31 37.39 18.34
C GLU A 528 8.86 37.77 17.93
N ASN A 529 8.18 36.90 17.18
CA ASN A 529 6.87 37.17 16.59
C ASN A 529 5.70 36.52 17.36
N TYR A 530 5.96 35.49 18.16
CA TYR A 530 4.92 34.81 18.96
C TYR A 530 5.56 34.06 20.13
N PRO A 531 4.82 33.89 21.26
CA PRO A 531 5.26 33.09 22.39
C PRO A 531 5.29 31.59 22.05
N ALA A 532 5.91 30.79 22.93
CA ALA A 532 5.75 29.33 22.85
C ALA A 532 4.28 28.96 23.05
N HIS A 533 3.74 28.11 22.21
CA HIS A 533 2.35 27.69 22.26
C HIS A 533 2.11 26.39 21.51
N THR A 534 0.97 25.78 21.80
CA THR A 534 0.48 24.60 21.07
C THR A 534 -0.70 24.99 20.18
N LEU A 535 -0.70 24.48 18.96
CA LEU A 535 -1.81 24.55 18.01
C LEU A 535 -2.40 23.18 17.80
N LEU A 536 -3.66 23.01 18.16
CA LEU A 536 -4.45 21.83 17.80
C LEU A 536 -5.08 22.08 16.41
N ILE A 537 -5.02 21.10 15.54
CA ILE A 537 -5.73 21.14 14.25
C ILE A 537 -6.71 19.99 14.24
N GLU A 538 -7.99 20.32 14.10
CA GLU A 538 -9.10 19.39 13.97
C GLU A 538 -9.60 19.40 12.55
N ALA A 539 -9.75 18.24 11.94
CA ALA A 539 -10.02 18.08 10.51
C ALA A 539 -11.29 17.28 10.27
N THR A 540 -12.22 17.80 9.46
CA THR A 540 -13.41 17.04 9.13
C THR A 540 -13.85 17.21 7.68
N LEU A 541 -14.37 16.13 7.09
CA LEU A 541 -15.08 16.12 5.82
C LEU A 541 -16.60 16.07 6.01
N ALA A 542 -17.09 16.24 7.24
CA ALA A 542 -18.53 16.27 7.56
C ALA A 542 -19.22 17.48 6.89
N ASN A 543 -20.35 17.23 6.29
CA ASN A 543 -21.14 18.28 5.61
C ASN A 543 -22.31 18.79 6.47
N SER A 544 -22.82 19.94 6.09
CA SER A 544 -23.93 20.72 6.65
C SER A 544 -24.60 20.22 7.95
N THR A 545 -25.51 19.25 7.89
CA THR A 545 -26.30 18.80 9.04
C THR A 545 -25.45 17.96 10.03
N ASN A 546 -24.54 17.15 9.50
CA ASN A 546 -23.69 16.30 10.32
C ASN A 546 -22.61 17.10 11.03
N GLN A 547 -22.04 18.12 10.40
CA GLN A 547 -20.99 18.95 11.01
C GLN A 547 -21.42 19.57 12.36
N ARG A 548 -22.63 20.16 12.41
CA ARG A 548 -23.16 20.73 13.67
C ARG A 548 -23.28 19.70 14.79
N ARG A 549 -23.68 18.49 14.42
CA ARG A 549 -23.95 17.41 15.38
C ARG A 549 -22.68 16.70 15.80
N MET A 550 -21.71 16.57 14.92
CA MET A 550 -20.53 15.74 15.12
C MET A 550 -19.28 16.52 15.55
N GLU A 551 -19.21 17.85 15.28
CA GLU A 551 -17.96 18.59 15.44
C GLU A 551 -17.99 19.70 16.51
N MET A 552 -19.15 20.29 16.80
CA MET A 552 -19.21 21.43 17.74
C MET A 552 -18.77 21.03 19.15
N GLU A 553 -19.22 19.89 19.63
CA GLU A 553 -18.86 19.39 20.96
C GLU A 553 -17.45 18.79 20.96
N PRO A 554 -17.08 17.85 20.07
CA PRO A 554 -15.75 17.23 20.07
C PRO A 554 -14.60 18.24 19.97
N VAL A 555 -14.64 19.18 19.03
CA VAL A 555 -13.60 20.21 18.88
C VAL A 555 -13.46 21.06 20.15
N SER A 556 -14.61 21.48 20.73
CA SER A 556 -14.61 22.24 21.97
C SER A 556 -14.08 21.42 23.14
N ARG A 557 -14.41 20.14 23.22
CA ARG A 557 -13.97 19.21 24.24
C ARG A 557 -12.46 18.94 24.14
N HIS A 558 -11.95 18.62 22.96
CA HIS A 558 -10.52 18.36 22.77
C HIS A 558 -9.69 19.58 23.21
N LEU A 559 -10.02 20.79 22.75
CA LEU A 559 -9.32 21.99 23.18
C LEU A 559 -9.50 22.26 24.69
N GLY A 560 -10.70 22.07 25.24
CA GLY A 560 -10.99 22.30 26.65
C GLY A 560 -10.25 21.32 27.56
N ASP A 561 -10.26 20.05 27.23
CA ASP A 561 -9.55 18.99 27.98
C ASP A 561 -8.03 19.18 27.89
N TYR A 562 -7.51 19.59 26.73
CA TYR A 562 -6.10 19.92 26.57
C TYR A 562 -5.69 21.09 27.47
N LEU A 563 -6.46 22.20 27.47
CA LEU A 563 -6.22 23.37 28.30
C LEU A 563 -6.34 23.09 29.82
N LEU A 564 -7.23 22.16 30.23
CA LEU A 564 -7.36 21.73 31.62
C LEU A 564 -6.17 20.89 32.09
N SER A 565 -5.51 20.18 31.20
CA SER A 565 -4.43 19.23 31.51
C SER A 565 -3.02 19.81 31.28
N HIS A 566 -2.87 20.91 30.54
CA HIS A 566 -1.60 21.53 30.20
C HIS A 566 -1.60 23.03 30.57
N ASP A 567 -0.51 23.49 31.18
CA ASP A 567 -0.30 24.90 31.54
C ASP A 567 0.50 25.62 30.43
N GLU A 568 0.01 25.53 29.19
CA GLU A 568 0.63 26.23 28.05
C GLU A 568 -0.43 26.92 27.18
N GLU A 569 -0.06 28.03 26.55
CA GLU A 569 -0.93 28.70 25.59
C GLU A 569 -1.31 27.74 24.48
N THR A 570 -2.59 27.49 24.30
CA THR A 570 -3.09 26.56 23.29
C THR A 570 -4.33 27.12 22.60
N TYR A 571 -4.40 26.91 21.30
CA TYR A 571 -5.60 27.21 20.51
C TYR A 571 -5.84 26.18 19.43
N CYS A 572 -7.03 26.20 18.82
CA CYS A 572 -7.44 25.24 17.79
C CYS A 572 -7.69 25.93 16.45
N VAL A 573 -7.24 25.28 15.36
CA VAL A 573 -7.70 25.53 14.00
C VAL A 573 -8.61 24.38 13.58
N PHE A 574 -9.85 24.70 13.22
CA PHE A 574 -10.82 23.73 12.72
C PHE A 574 -10.84 23.77 11.17
N ALA A 575 -10.30 22.73 10.57
CA ALA A 575 -10.16 22.61 9.12
C ALA A 575 -11.29 21.76 8.50
N THR A 576 -11.98 22.28 7.49
CA THR A 576 -13.13 21.59 6.90
C THR A 576 -13.38 21.96 5.43
N THR A 577 -14.10 21.12 4.70
CA THR A 577 -14.54 21.44 3.32
C THR A 577 -15.81 22.28 3.27
N TYR A 578 -16.56 22.31 4.36
CA TYR A 578 -17.81 23.07 4.48
C TYR A 578 -17.92 23.65 5.88
N LEU A 579 -18.30 24.90 6.00
CA LEU A 579 -18.43 25.58 7.29
C LEU A 579 -19.84 26.13 7.49
N HIS A 580 -20.55 25.59 8.47
CA HIS A 580 -21.90 26.03 8.81
C HIS A 580 -21.86 27.26 9.73
N ILE A 581 -22.72 28.28 9.44
CA ILE A 581 -22.74 29.55 10.20
C ILE A 581 -22.93 29.36 11.72
N ASN A 582 -23.72 28.38 12.16
CA ASN A 582 -23.90 28.09 13.59
C ASN A 582 -22.64 27.45 14.22
N VAL A 583 -21.78 26.77 13.43
CA VAL A 583 -20.47 26.29 13.92
C VAL A 583 -19.54 27.49 14.13
N ILE A 584 -19.52 28.43 13.20
CA ILE A 584 -18.78 29.71 13.35
C ILE A 584 -19.26 30.44 14.62
N ALA A 585 -20.58 30.55 14.81
CA ALA A 585 -21.15 31.25 15.96
C ALA A 585 -20.82 30.55 17.29
N ASP A 586 -20.87 29.22 17.35
CA ASP A 586 -20.50 28.45 18.55
C ASP A 586 -19.02 28.63 18.88
N PHE A 587 -18.13 28.36 17.91
CA PHE A 587 -16.68 28.50 18.12
C PHE A 587 -16.28 29.92 18.52
N ARG A 588 -16.88 30.94 17.91
CA ARG A 588 -16.68 32.33 18.32
C ARG A 588 -17.19 32.60 19.74
N GLY A 589 -18.31 31.96 20.12
CA GLY A 589 -18.91 32.05 21.43
C GLY A 589 -18.05 31.45 22.55
N ARG A 590 -17.25 30.44 22.25
CA ARG A 590 -16.37 29.76 23.23
C ARG A 590 -15.36 30.69 23.89
N LYS A 591 -15.01 31.79 23.28
CA LYS A 591 -14.22 32.88 23.91
C LYS A 591 -14.84 33.39 25.20
N PHE A 592 -16.17 33.41 25.29
CA PHE A 592 -16.93 34.00 26.37
C PHE A 592 -17.57 33.00 27.33
N MET A 593 -17.46 31.70 27.02
CA MET A 593 -18.05 30.62 27.81
C MET A 593 -16.96 29.80 28.49
N PRO A 594 -17.04 29.60 29.83
CA PRO A 594 -16.12 28.70 30.50
C PRO A 594 -16.35 27.27 30.08
N TYR A 595 -15.27 26.50 29.97
CA TYR A 595 -15.28 25.06 29.82
C TYR A 595 -14.87 24.41 31.15
N TYR A 596 -15.68 23.47 31.66
CA TYR A 596 -15.48 22.84 32.95
C TYR A 596 -14.94 21.43 32.83
N SER A 597 -14.11 21.00 33.79
CA SER A 597 -13.78 19.61 34.01
C SER A 597 -15.03 18.78 34.32
N ALA A 598 -14.97 17.46 34.08
CA ALA A 598 -16.11 16.56 34.25
C ALA A 598 -16.68 16.56 35.68
N ASP A 599 -15.84 16.83 36.70
CA ASP A 599 -16.23 16.98 38.11
C ASP A 599 -16.67 18.41 38.48
N GLY A 600 -16.58 19.37 37.55
CA GLY A 600 -16.90 20.77 37.76
C GLY A 600 -15.93 21.55 38.64
N ALA A 601 -14.82 20.93 39.09
CA ALA A 601 -13.88 21.55 40.03
C ALA A 601 -12.96 22.59 39.37
N ASN A 602 -12.63 22.42 38.09
CA ASN A 602 -11.75 23.31 37.34
C ASN A 602 -12.47 23.85 36.12
N CYS A 603 -12.05 25.04 35.65
CA CYS A 603 -12.54 25.56 34.39
C CYS A 603 -11.46 26.37 33.65
N VAL A 604 -11.56 26.41 32.33
CA VAL A 604 -10.78 27.29 31.47
C VAL A 604 -11.69 28.30 30.77
N ASN A 605 -11.16 29.48 30.50
CA ASN A 605 -11.88 30.56 29.84
C ASN A 605 -11.11 31.05 28.62
N GLY A 606 -11.79 31.72 27.71
CA GLY A 606 -11.12 32.34 26.57
C GLY A 606 -10.64 31.38 25.50
N MET A 607 -11.33 30.25 25.29
CA MET A 607 -10.97 29.28 24.26
C MET A 607 -10.94 29.93 22.87
N LYS A 608 -9.83 29.76 22.16
CA LYS A 608 -9.60 30.29 20.82
C LYS A 608 -9.72 29.19 19.80
N ILE A 609 -10.80 29.21 19.01
CA ILE A 609 -11.04 28.27 17.90
C ILE A 609 -11.19 29.08 16.60
N ILE A 610 -10.31 28.82 15.66
CA ILE A 610 -10.28 29.51 14.36
C ILE A 610 -10.76 28.53 13.28
N PRO A 611 -11.96 28.71 12.72
CA PRO A 611 -12.42 27.88 11.62
C PRO A 611 -11.71 28.28 10.31
N CYS A 612 -11.39 27.27 9.49
CA CYS A 612 -10.70 27.43 8.21
C CYS A 612 -11.27 26.43 7.20
N GLN A 613 -11.87 26.89 6.13
CA GLN A 613 -12.26 26.00 5.04
C GLN A 613 -11.05 25.63 4.16
N THR A 614 -11.18 24.58 3.36
CA THR A 614 -10.20 24.24 2.33
C THR A 614 -9.96 25.36 1.34
N THR A 615 -10.93 26.26 1.13
CA THR A 615 -10.78 27.48 0.32
C THR A 615 -9.75 28.44 0.90
N GLU A 616 -9.80 28.69 2.22
CA GLU A 616 -8.82 29.52 2.93
C GLU A 616 -7.44 28.83 2.93
N ILE A 617 -7.38 27.51 3.13
CA ILE A 617 -6.11 26.75 3.09
C ILE A 617 -5.47 26.85 1.68
N LYS A 618 -6.27 26.76 0.61
CA LYS A 618 -5.78 27.00 -0.76
C LYS A 618 -5.20 28.39 -0.90
N THR A 619 -5.90 29.40 -0.39
CA THR A 619 -5.47 30.81 -0.43
C THR A 619 -4.16 31.02 0.33
N ILE A 620 -4.03 30.47 1.54
CA ILE A 620 -2.79 30.48 2.33
C ILE A 620 -1.60 29.93 1.52
N ILE A 621 -1.78 28.79 0.89
CA ILE A 621 -0.73 28.15 0.09
C ILE A 621 -0.39 28.95 -1.17
N GLN A 622 -1.40 29.43 -1.91
CA GLN A 622 -1.22 30.20 -3.13
C GLN A 622 -0.57 31.56 -2.88
N ASN A 623 -0.93 32.22 -1.78
CA ASN A 623 -0.33 33.49 -1.35
C ASN A 623 1.00 33.30 -0.60
N LYS A 624 1.44 32.03 -0.39
CA LYS A 624 2.68 31.67 0.32
C LYS A 624 2.78 32.30 1.70
N LEU A 625 1.65 32.38 2.42
CA LEU A 625 1.62 32.88 3.78
C LEU A 625 2.37 31.91 4.70
N ASN A 626 3.25 32.46 5.53
CA ASN A 626 3.95 31.68 6.55
C ASN A 626 3.21 31.72 7.91
N TYR A 627 3.63 30.87 8.82
CA TYR A 627 2.96 30.75 10.12
C TYR A 627 2.97 32.05 10.95
N THR A 628 4.03 32.85 10.89
CA THR A 628 4.10 34.16 11.56
C THR A 628 2.98 35.10 11.11
N GLN A 629 2.69 35.13 9.83
CA GLN A 629 1.60 35.95 9.27
C GLN A 629 0.23 35.41 9.73
N LEU A 630 0.06 34.08 9.70
CA LEU A 630 -1.18 33.45 10.15
C LEU A 630 -1.42 33.66 11.66
N TYR A 631 -0.40 33.51 12.49
CA TYR A 631 -0.51 33.74 13.92
C TYR A 631 -1.05 35.15 14.19
N ARG A 632 -0.52 36.18 13.52
CA ARG A 632 -1.01 37.56 13.66
C ARG A 632 -2.46 37.70 13.21
N ILE A 633 -2.84 37.13 12.06
CA ILE A 633 -4.23 37.17 11.57
C ILE A 633 -5.16 36.50 12.59
N PHE A 634 -4.78 35.35 13.15
CA PHE A 634 -5.59 34.61 14.13
C PHE A 634 -5.70 35.35 15.47
N GLU A 635 -4.65 36.04 15.91
CA GLU A 635 -4.69 36.91 17.08
C GLU A 635 -5.63 38.12 16.86
N GLU A 636 -5.54 38.80 15.72
CA GLU A 636 -6.43 39.88 15.36
C GLU A 636 -7.89 39.41 15.28
N ALA A 637 -8.12 38.26 14.65
CA ALA A 637 -9.45 37.64 14.58
C ALA A 637 -9.99 37.29 15.98
N TYR A 638 -9.18 36.70 16.86
CA TYR A 638 -9.59 36.41 18.24
C TYR A 638 -9.97 37.67 19.01
N ASN A 639 -9.23 38.77 18.84
CA ASN A 639 -9.45 40.03 19.58
C ASN A 639 -10.55 40.94 18.96
N SER A 640 -11.04 40.62 17.76
CA SER A 640 -12.11 41.36 17.12
C SER A 640 -13.41 41.38 17.92
N SER A 641 -14.21 42.43 17.78
CA SER A 641 -15.54 42.54 18.37
C SER A 641 -16.68 42.29 17.39
N LEU A 642 -16.38 41.92 16.15
CA LEU A 642 -17.37 41.67 15.11
C LEU A 642 -18.28 40.48 15.44
N ALA A 643 -19.51 40.56 14.99
CA ALA A 643 -20.47 39.45 15.07
C ALA A 643 -20.05 38.26 14.19
N PRO A 644 -20.41 37.04 14.51
CA PRO A 644 -19.88 35.84 13.85
C PRO A 644 -19.97 35.84 12.33
N ASN A 645 -21.05 36.32 11.74
CA ASN A 645 -21.27 36.38 10.31
C ASN A 645 -20.34 37.36 9.59
N GLN A 646 -20.01 38.50 10.23
CA GLN A 646 -19.04 39.48 9.69
C GLN A 646 -17.61 39.11 10.05
N TRP A 647 -17.43 38.55 11.26
CA TRP A 647 -16.13 38.18 11.81
C TRP A 647 -15.37 37.20 10.91
N TYR A 648 -16.02 36.14 10.45
CA TYR A 648 -15.35 35.12 9.64
C TYR A 648 -14.88 35.71 8.30
N GLU A 649 -15.74 36.44 7.62
CA GLU A 649 -15.44 37.05 6.33
C GLU A 649 -14.35 38.15 6.46
N GLN A 650 -14.49 39.07 7.40
CA GLN A 650 -13.63 40.25 7.48
C GLN A 650 -12.29 39.98 8.19
N GLU A 651 -12.28 39.12 9.19
CA GLU A 651 -11.09 38.89 10.01
C GLU A 651 -10.29 37.65 9.60
N ILE A 652 -10.88 36.73 8.84
CA ILE A 652 -10.23 35.52 8.37
C ILE A 652 -10.16 35.54 6.85
N THR A 653 -11.27 35.31 6.15
CA THR A 653 -11.27 35.10 4.70
C THR A 653 -10.63 36.27 3.92
N ASN A 654 -10.93 37.51 4.26
CA ASN A 654 -10.40 38.70 3.55
C ASN A 654 -8.96 39.07 3.94
N LYS A 655 -8.38 38.45 4.99
CA LYS A 655 -7.00 38.70 5.43
C LYS A 655 -6.00 37.64 4.98
N LEU A 656 -6.48 36.53 4.47
CA LEU A 656 -5.68 35.46 3.90
C LEU A 656 -5.45 35.67 2.40
#